data_118b0b6af200623812d782a3e01687b5
#
_entry.id   118b0b6af200623812d782a3e01687b5
#
_cell.length_a   1.000
_cell.length_b   1.000
_cell.length_c   1.000
_cell.angle_alpha   90.00
_cell.angle_beta   90.00
_cell.angle_gamma   90.00
#
_symmetry.space_group_name_H-M   'P 1'
#
loop_
_entity.id
_entity.type
_entity.pdbx_description
1 polymer ?
#
loop_
_entity_poly.entity_id
_entity_poly.type
_entity_poly.pdbx_seq_one_letter_code
_entity_poly.pdbx_strand_id
1 'polypeptide(L)'
;MPPDPRAAASVPPASAAETLAAEFRAVHRAEPLDAHGQPAKSEADLRVAQFEAGATALCLSGGGIRSASFCLGVVQGLARRGLLARFDYLSTVSGGGYIGSLLAAWMYRAGGGAIEVEAALASRERREGDVLDTLRRYVRYLAPRQGFFSVDTWTLVATYVRNLLLNALIWLPLIALAALAPWLVATIVDGVNAALPGADTLRLAALGGSAASLAGLLVGIFMLRNAIARRPTQATGAPGARTHRHIQQALCGSALVLSASTYWLAFAEPDAFWQQLIGTARHVLPWLPVDPHAQPPLLLGLLFIVPHAYLGLAYRSPLLTALRHRVAAMVAGGVVGFITGTAIGWIMTALAHTGAWALPIEAYMTLAPPAFLAAVALGEILFAGAVSRFSTDFDREWWARAGASSTILCIAWAGACAVGYFGPPLLDLVVSWRAGVPTYWIVVALAGAIARLLLRQERPLDRDAQPRARLRVAERAIDAAGALALFAILAGVAWLALRMLDATAYATTLLGWTVAAEELPFSWLDVLAVGAALAVVLVVAGLCVDVNRFSLHGMYRDRLIRTFLGASRARHPTPPWPLDETPPLSEAAQFAPRNPDDFIQFDRDDNPVLRWLAPGRASGTPRKGPFPIVNAALNLVAGRNLAWQERKAASFTFTPLAVGSPILGYRGAADYAAGAGGITLGTAMAVSGAAVSPNAGANSSPIRTFILALCNARLGWWLGHPADPARVRRATPGFAVYPLVSELLGRTDETHPWLFVSDGGHFENLGLYEAVRRGCRDIVVVDASCDPDRNYDDLGNAIRKIRIDLGVRIERAGPWRIGGRELRANGRYCALFDVIYDDERSGSLLYVKAAVYPDADNVPIDVLQYAGRSETFPHESTGRQFFTESQFESYRALGEFELDAIVEGVEMANRPDPTMPASVAEFVEIAAIRMTE
;
A
#
# COMPACT_ATOMS: atom_id res chain seq x y z
N MET A 1 -40.54 4.35 -4.57
CA MET A 1 -39.94 3.52 -3.51
C MET A 1 -38.45 3.36 -3.83
N PRO A 2 -37.54 3.64 -2.94
CA PRO A 2 -36.16 3.29 -3.16
C PRO A 2 -36.05 1.74 -3.26
N PRO A 3 -35.25 1.19 -4.19
CA PRO A 3 -35.14 -0.25 -4.35
C PRO A 3 -34.61 -0.90 -3.05
N ASP A 4 -35.16 -2.07 -2.74
CA ASP A 4 -34.80 -2.84 -1.54
C ASP A 4 -33.27 -3.03 -1.47
N PRO A 5 -32.60 -2.58 -0.40
CA PRO A 5 -31.15 -2.72 -0.26
C PRO A 5 -30.68 -4.17 -0.26
N ARG A 6 -31.56 -5.16 -0.03
CA ARG A 6 -31.25 -6.59 -0.10
C ARG A 6 -31.25 -7.14 -1.54
N ALA A 7 -32.00 -6.54 -2.47
CA ALA A 7 -32.00 -6.94 -3.87
C ALA A 7 -30.71 -6.51 -4.60
N ALA A 8 -30.08 -5.40 -4.18
CA ALA A 8 -28.80 -4.94 -4.70
C ALA A 8 -27.59 -5.81 -4.26
N ALA A 9 -27.79 -6.66 -3.23
CA ALA A 9 -26.71 -7.51 -2.69
C ALA A 9 -26.42 -8.77 -3.53
N SER A 10 -27.21 -9.06 -4.56
CA SER A 10 -27.11 -10.31 -5.35
C SER A 10 -26.44 -10.16 -6.72
N VAL A 11 -26.19 -8.94 -7.18
CA VAL A 11 -25.56 -8.73 -8.50
C VAL A 11 -24.03 -8.82 -8.36
N PRO A 12 -23.36 -9.75 -9.06
CA PRO A 12 -21.90 -9.82 -9.07
C PRO A 12 -21.29 -8.53 -9.67
N PRO A 13 -20.01 -8.23 -9.41
CA PRO A 13 -19.33 -7.15 -10.12
C PRO A 13 -19.28 -7.45 -11.62
N ALA A 14 -19.38 -6.42 -12.44
CA ALA A 14 -19.22 -6.56 -13.89
C ALA A 14 -17.79 -7.02 -14.20
N SER A 15 -17.67 -7.93 -15.15
CA SER A 15 -16.37 -8.37 -15.67
C SER A 15 -15.68 -7.21 -16.43
N ALA A 16 -14.38 -7.36 -16.67
CA ALA A 16 -13.65 -6.42 -17.48
C ALA A 16 -14.22 -6.35 -18.92
N ALA A 17 -14.62 -7.49 -19.49
CA ALA A 17 -15.24 -7.54 -20.81
C ALA A 17 -16.59 -6.80 -20.85
N GLU A 18 -17.47 -7.02 -19.91
CA GLU A 18 -18.76 -6.31 -19.83
C GLU A 18 -18.57 -4.80 -19.71
N THR A 19 -17.58 -4.37 -18.92
CA THR A 19 -17.25 -2.96 -18.74
C THR A 19 -16.73 -2.33 -20.02
N LEU A 20 -15.78 -2.98 -20.69
CA LEU A 20 -15.23 -2.52 -21.97
C LEU A 20 -16.30 -2.47 -23.08
N ALA A 21 -17.21 -3.45 -23.11
CA ALA A 21 -18.35 -3.43 -24.04
C ALA A 21 -19.28 -2.24 -23.78
N ALA A 22 -19.55 -1.91 -22.51
CA ALA A 22 -20.34 -0.74 -22.16
C ALA A 22 -19.64 0.58 -22.56
N GLU A 23 -18.32 0.67 -22.35
CA GLU A 23 -17.50 1.81 -22.80
C GLU A 23 -17.51 1.94 -24.33
N PHE A 24 -17.34 0.83 -25.05
CA PHE A 24 -17.40 0.81 -26.52
C PHE A 24 -18.72 1.40 -27.04
N ARG A 25 -19.86 0.92 -26.50
CA ARG A 25 -21.17 1.45 -26.88
C ARG A 25 -21.31 2.94 -26.62
N ALA A 26 -20.77 3.40 -25.50
CA ALA A 26 -20.83 4.80 -25.10
C ALA A 26 -19.95 5.70 -25.98
N VAL A 27 -18.79 5.19 -26.42
CA VAL A 27 -17.83 5.94 -27.24
C VAL A 27 -18.23 5.90 -28.72
N HIS A 28 -18.46 4.72 -29.29
CA HIS A 28 -18.67 4.51 -30.72
C HIS A 28 -20.14 4.46 -31.13
N ARG A 29 -21.08 4.35 -30.16
CA ARG A 29 -22.53 4.23 -30.40
C ARG A 29 -22.89 3.03 -31.29
N ALA A 30 -22.12 1.98 -31.20
CA ALA A 30 -22.28 0.74 -31.95
C ALA A 30 -22.15 -0.45 -31.01
N GLU A 31 -22.63 -1.62 -31.43
CA GLU A 31 -22.34 -2.85 -30.71
C GLU A 31 -20.93 -3.33 -31.07
N PRO A 32 -20.11 -3.76 -30.04
CA PRO A 32 -18.81 -4.33 -30.34
C PRO A 32 -18.97 -5.72 -30.96
N LEU A 33 -18.37 -5.91 -32.14
CA LEU A 33 -18.38 -7.18 -32.87
C LEU A 33 -16.97 -7.78 -32.86
N ASP A 34 -16.91 -9.12 -32.79
CA ASP A 34 -15.67 -9.86 -32.95
C ASP A 34 -15.22 -9.92 -34.42
N ALA A 35 -14.10 -10.58 -34.70
CA ALA A 35 -13.58 -10.75 -36.07
C ALA A 35 -14.54 -11.49 -37.01
N HIS A 36 -15.56 -12.17 -36.47
CA HIS A 36 -16.55 -12.92 -37.21
C HIS A 36 -17.92 -12.22 -37.29
N GLY A 37 -18.01 -10.97 -36.86
CA GLY A 37 -19.25 -10.19 -36.84
C GLY A 37 -20.26 -10.61 -35.77
N GLN A 38 -19.83 -11.38 -34.74
CA GLN A 38 -20.67 -11.74 -33.62
C GLN A 38 -20.41 -10.77 -32.43
N PRO A 39 -21.35 -10.59 -31.50
CA PRO A 39 -21.13 -9.78 -30.34
C PRO A 39 -19.88 -10.19 -29.53
N ALA A 40 -18.96 -9.28 -29.35
CA ALA A 40 -17.71 -9.50 -28.63
C ALA A 40 -17.99 -9.90 -27.17
N LYS A 41 -17.38 -11.00 -26.70
CA LYS A 41 -17.63 -11.58 -25.37
C LYS A 41 -16.41 -11.59 -24.47
N SER A 42 -15.21 -11.53 -25.04
CA SER A 42 -13.94 -11.52 -24.30
C SER A 42 -13.24 -10.17 -24.41
N GLU A 43 -12.29 -9.90 -23.53
CA GLU A 43 -11.44 -8.70 -23.65
C GLU A 43 -10.64 -8.71 -24.96
N ALA A 44 -10.27 -9.90 -25.47
CA ALA A 44 -9.58 -10.03 -26.75
C ALA A 44 -10.48 -9.61 -27.91
N ASP A 45 -11.74 -10.08 -27.96
CA ASP A 45 -12.71 -9.68 -29.00
C ASP A 45 -12.99 -8.18 -28.96
N LEU A 46 -13.06 -7.61 -27.76
CA LEU A 46 -13.29 -6.17 -27.59
C LEU A 46 -12.09 -5.33 -28.03
N ARG A 47 -10.86 -5.81 -27.83
CA ARG A 47 -9.67 -5.17 -28.41
C ARG A 47 -9.73 -5.16 -29.95
N VAL A 48 -10.16 -6.26 -30.55
CA VAL A 48 -10.37 -6.32 -31.99
C VAL A 48 -11.44 -5.33 -32.44
N ALA A 49 -12.60 -5.31 -31.80
CA ALA A 49 -13.67 -4.37 -32.11
C ALA A 49 -13.23 -2.90 -32.01
N GLN A 50 -12.48 -2.54 -30.98
CA GLN A 50 -11.94 -1.19 -30.81
C GLN A 50 -10.91 -0.84 -31.87
N PHE A 51 -10.02 -1.77 -32.22
CA PHE A 51 -9.02 -1.58 -33.25
C PHE A 51 -9.67 -1.34 -34.61
N GLU A 52 -10.64 -2.16 -34.99
CA GLU A 52 -11.38 -2.04 -36.25
C GLU A 52 -12.22 -0.75 -36.31
N ALA A 53 -12.71 -0.29 -35.16
CA ALA A 53 -13.37 1.02 -35.07
C ALA A 53 -12.41 2.20 -35.24
N GLY A 54 -11.10 1.95 -35.30
CA GLY A 54 -10.08 2.97 -35.42
C GLY A 54 -9.93 3.82 -34.16
N ALA A 55 -10.17 3.23 -32.99
CA ALA A 55 -10.14 3.93 -31.70
C ALA A 55 -8.81 4.62 -31.43
N THR A 56 -8.86 5.84 -30.93
CA THR A 56 -7.71 6.70 -30.67
C THR A 56 -7.60 7.06 -29.20
N ALA A 57 -6.38 7.21 -28.68
CA ALA A 57 -6.15 7.59 -27.29
C ALA A 57 -5.08 8.69 -27.13
N LEU A 58 -5.38 9.66 -26.26
CA LEU A 58 -4.41 10.61 -25.71
C LEU A 58 -4.07 10.18 -24.28
N CYS A 59 -2.78 9.89 -24.05
CA CYS A 59 -2.28 9.47 -22.75
C CYS A 59 -1.41 10.57 -22.15
N LEU A 60 -1.71 11.01 -20.90
CA LEU A 60 -0.99 12.07 -20.19
C LEU A 60 -0.34 11.48 -18.93
N SER A 61 0.99 11.54 -18.87
CA SER A 61 1.78 10.90 -17.83
C SER A 61 1.69 11.56 -16.45
N GLY A 62 2.07 10.80 -15.42
CA GLY A 62 2.31 11.33 -14.08
C GLY A 62 3.53 12.24 -14.00
N GLY A 63 3.65 12.95 -12.86
CA GLY A 63 4.76 13.88 -12.61
C GLY A 63 4.37 15.15 -11.85
N GLY A 64 3.19 15.16 -11.21
CA GLY A 64 2.67 16.29 -10.44
C GLY A 64 2.48 17.54 -11.28
N ILE A 65 2.70 18.72 -10.68
CA ILE A 65 2.48 20.01 -11.35
C ILE A 65 3.38 20.19 -12.59
N ARG A 66 4.54 19.54 -12.65
CA ARG A 66 5.42 19.55 -13.82
C ARG A 66 4.73 18.96 -15.03
N SER A 67 4.23 17.73 -14.90
CA SER A 67 3.49 17.07 -15.97
C SER A 67 2.23 17.85 -16.32
N ALA A 68 1.49 18.34 -15.34
CA ALA A 68 0.32 19.18 -15.60
C ALA A 68 0.66 20.39 -16.48
N SER A 69 1.75 21.10 -16.17
CA SER A 69 2.15 22.30 -16.95
C SER A 69 2.56 21.94 -18.38
N PHE A 70 3.40 20.93 -18.55
CA PHE A 70 3.86 20.47 -19.86
C PHE A 70 2.69 19.94 -20.72
N CYS A 71 1.89 19.03 -20.15
CA CYS A 71 0.73 18.47 -20.83
C CYS A 71 -0.29 19.56 -21.23
N LEU A 72 -0.45 20.62 -20.44
CA LEU A 72 -1.29 21.75 -20.81
C LEU A 72 -0.80 22.41 -22.11
N GLY A 73 0.52 22.63 -22.26
CA GLY A 73 1.11 23.14 -23.48
C GLY A 73 0.86 22.25 -24.70
N VAL A 74 1.07 20.93 -24.53
CA VAL A 74 0.80 19.95 -25.59
C VAL A 74 -0.68 19.96 -25.98
N VAL A 75 -1.58 19.97 -25.01
CA VAL A 75 -3.03 20.05 -25.24
C VAL A 75 -3.43 21.33 -26.00
N GLN A 76 -2.79 22.49 -25.68
CA GLN A 76 -2.99 23.71 -26.45
C GLN A 76 -2.52 23.58 -27.91
N GLY A 77 -1.38 22.96 -28.13
CA GLY A 77 -0.88 22.66 -29.46
C GLY A 77 -1.81 21.73 -30.26
N LEU A 78 -2.37 20.68 -29.61
CA LEU A 78 -3.38 19.80 -30.23
C LEU A 78 -4.67 20.56 -30.54
N ALA A 79 -5.11 21.42 -29.62
CA ALA A 79 -6.32 22.24 -29.80
C ALA A 79 -6.20 23.20 -30.99
N ARG A 80 -5.06 23.82 -31.20
CA ARG A 80 -4.82 24.69 -32.38
C ARG A 80 -4.91 23.96 -33.70
N ARG A 81 -4.70 22.63 -33.66
CA ARG A 81 -4.77 21.76 -34.85
C ARG A 81 -6.10 21.03 -35.00
N GLY A 82 -7.08 21.35 -34.16
CA GLY A 82 -8.39 20.72 -34.21
C GLY A 82 -8.35 19.21 -33.92
N LEU A 83 -7.36 18.72 -33.16
CA LEU A 83 -7.15 17.29 -32.89
C LEU A 83 -7.73 16.84 -31.56
N LEU A 84 -7.90 17.76 -30.59
CA LEU A 84 -8.30 17.38 -29.22
C LEU A 84 -9.69 16.72 -29.19
N ALA A 85 -10.63 17.20 -29.99
CA ALA A 85 -11.98 16.65 -30.10
C ALA A 85 -12.03 15.31 -30.87
N ARG A 86 -10.95 14.91 -31.53
CA ARG A 86 -10.87 13.71 -32.37
C ARG A 86 -10.41 12.46 -31.63
N PHE A 87 -9.87 12.63 -30.41
CA PHE A 87 -9.53 11.50 -29.56
C PHE A 87 -10.78 10.83 -29.00
N ASP A 88 -10.78 9.51 -28.94
CA ASP A 88 -11.85 8.71 -28.36
C ASP A 88 -11.66 8.57 -26.85
N TYR A 89 -10.43 8.38 -26.41
CA TYR A 89 -10.08 8.18 -25.01
C TYR A 89 -9.05 9.22 -24.53
N LEU A 90 -9.21 9.63 -23.28
CA LEU A 90 -8.24 10.46 -22.55
C LEU A 90 -7.79 9.68 -21.32
N SER A 91 -6.65 9.01 -21.43
CA SER A 91 -6.07 8.18 -20.36
C SER A 91 -5.02 8.97 -19.57
N THR A 92 -5.21 9.15 -18.28
CA THR A 92 -4.41 10.09 -17.50
C THR A 92 -3.94 9.51 -16.17
N VAL A 93 -2.76 9.94 -15.73
CA VAL A 93 -2.12 9.52 -14.50
C VAL A 93 -1.64 10.75 -13.72
N SER A 94 -1.90 10.81 -12.41
CA SER A 94 -1.31 11.80 -11.49
C SER A 94 -1.40 13.24 -12.03
N GLY A 95 -0.28 13.90 -12.30
CA GLY A 95 -0.22 15.28 -12.85
C GLY A 95 -0.91 15.42 -14.21
N GLY A 96 -0.80 14.44 -15.10
CA GLY A 96 -1.60 14.37 -16.33
C GLY A 96 -3.09 14.31 -16.03
N GLY A 97 -3.45 13.63 -14.92
CA GLY A 97 -4.83 13.55 -14.43
C GLY A 97 -5.40 14.89 -13.96
N TYR A 98 -4.55 15.86 -13.53
CA TYR A 98 -5.04 17.20 -13.18
C TYR A 98 -5.56 17.92 -14.42
N ILE A 99 -4.80 17.87 -15.52
CA ILE A 99 -5.20 18.48 -16.81
C ILE A 99 -6.32 17.67 -17.46
N GLY A 100 -6.23 16.34 -17.45
CA GLY A 100 -7.32 15.51 -17.99
C GLY A 100 -8.64 15.70 -17.25
N SER A 101 -8.62 15.84 -15.94
CA SER A 101 -9.81 16.14 -15.16
C SER A 101 -10.33 17.57 -15.40
N LEU A 102 -9.44 18.55 -15.55
CA LEU A 102 -9.81 19.91 -15.96
C LEU A 102 -10.55 19.87 -17.32
N LEU A 103 -9.98 19.19 -18.32
CA LEU A 103 -10.57 19.07 -19.66
C LEU A 103 -11.92 18.36 -19.62
N ALA A 104 -12.00 17.23 -18.92
CA ALA A 104 -13.25 16.46 -18.79
C ALA A 104 -14.36 17.29 -18.12
N ALA A 105 -14.04 18.00 -17.04
CA ALA A 105 -14.99 18.90 -16.37
C ALA A 105 -15.38 20.09 -17.23
N TRP A 106 -14.42 20.68 -17.95
CA TRP A 106 -14.67 21.83 -18.83
C TRP A 106 -15.55 21.42 -20.01
N MET A 107 -15.23 20.33 -20.72
CA MET A 107 -16.04 19.79 -21.82
C MET A 107 -17.45 19.39 -21.36
N TYR A 108 -17.59 18.88 -20.14
CA TYR A 108 -18.89 18.58 -19.55
C TYR A 108 -19.74 19.84 -19.34
N ARG A 109 -19.13 20.95 -18.89
CA ARG A 109 -19.80 22.22 -18.60
C ARG A 109 -20.01 23.10 -19.82
N ALA A 110 -19.18 22.96 -20.86
CA ALA A 110 -19.29 23.69 -22.12
C ALA A 110 -20.49 23.20 -22.94
N GLY A 111 -21.30 24.11 -23.44
CA GLY A 111 -22.47 23.80 -24.29
C GLY A 111 -22.08 23.08 -25.59
N GLY A 112 -20.98 23.53 -26.23
CA GLY A 112 -20.40 22.92 -27.43
C GLY A 112 -19.43 21.76 -27.16
N GLY A 113 -19.22 21.35 -25.91
CA GLY A 113 -18.33 20.24 -25.54
C GLY A 113 -16.88 20.46 -25.95
N ALA A 114 -16.24 19.44 -26.53
CA ALA A 114 -14.83 19.48 -26.90
C ALA A 114 -14.51 20.56 -27.95
N ILE A 115 -15.39 20.85 -28.89
CA ILE A 115 -15.18 21.84 -29.95
C ILE A 115 -15.06 23.23 -29.35
N GLU A 116 -15.93 23.58 -28.40
CA GLU A 116 -15.88 24.88 -27.71
C GLU A 116 -14.61 25.02 -26.84
N VAL A 117 -14.25 23.96 -26.13
CA VAL A 117 -13.04 23.91 -25.29
C VAL A 117 -11.78 24.01 -26.16
N GLU A 118 -11.78 23.29 -27.29
CA GLU A 118 -10.70 23.32 -28.26
C GLU A 118 -10.49 24.73 -28.86
N ALA A 119 -11.58 25.41 -29.27
CA ALA A 119 -11.53 26.79 -29.73
C ALA A 119 -11.02 27.76 -28.66
N ALA A 120 -11.44 27.57 -27.39
CA ALA A 120 -10.97 28.37 -26.28
C ALA A 120 -9.47 28.19 -25.99
N LEU A 121 -8.96 26.93 -26.04
CA LEU A 121 -7.55 26.59 -25.83
C LEU A 121 -6.66 27.06 -27.00
N ALA A 122 -7.19 27.05 -28.22
CA ALA A 122 -6.51 27.53 -29.43
C ALA A 122 -6.40 29.05 -29.49
N SER A 123 -7.28 29.80 -28.83
CA SER A 123 -7.31 31.26 -28.82
C SER A 123 -6.07 31.84 -28.15
N ARG A 124 -5.46 32.79 -28.81
CA ARG A 124 -4.36 33.63 -28.25
C ARG A 124 -4.88 34.90 -27.54
N GLU A 125 -6.18 35.18 -27.66
CA GLU A 125 -6.79 36.33 -27.00
C GLU A 125 -6.89 36.07 -25.50
N ARG A 126 -6.27 36.89 -24.70
CA ARG A 126 -6.41 36.92 -23.24
C ARG A 126 -7.74 37.55 -22.86
N ARG A 127 -8.57 36.79 -22.11
CA ARG A 127 -9.72 37.36 -21.42
C ARG A 127 -9.50 37.21 -19.90
N GLU A 128 -9.76 38.30 -19.19
CA GLU A 128 -9.68 38.28 -17.71
C GLU A 128 -10.60 37.22 -17.12
N GLY A 129 -10.04 36.32 -16.34
CA GLY A 129 -10.77 35.19 -15.76
C GLY A 129 -10.80 33.93 -16.62
N ASP A 130 -10.00 33.81 -17.67
CA ASP A 130 -9.75 32.60 -18.44
C ASP A 130 -9.21 31.47 -17.56
N VAL A 131 -9.38 30.23 -18.04
CA VAL A 131 -8.86 29.00 -17.39
C VAL A 131 -7.35 29.12 -17.12
N LEU A 132 -6.58 29.62 -18.09
CA LEU A 132 -5.13 29.84 -17.95
C LEU A 132 -4.80 30.87 -16.87
N ASP A 133 -5.53 31.97 -16.82
CA ASP A 133 -5.33 32.97 -15.78
C ASP A 133 -5.58 32.41 -14.37
N THR A 134 -6.62 31.58 -14.23
CA THR A 134 -6.91 30.90 -12.98
C THR A 134 -5.80 29.92 -12.61
N LEU A 135 -5.30 29.10 -13.56
CA LEU A 135 -4.19 28.18 -13.31
C LEU A 135 -2.92 28.93 -12.89
N ARG A 136 -2.61 30.06 -13.53
CA ARG A 136 -1.47 30.92 -13.16
C ARG A 136 -1.58 31.48 -11.75
N ARG A 137 -2.76 31.95 -11.35
CA ARG A 137 -3.03 32.43 -9.97
C ARG A 137 -2.80 31.35 -8.93
N TYR A 138 -3.06 30.10 -9.26
CA TYR A 138 -2.94 28.93 -8.38
C TYR A 138 -1.78 28.00 -8.71
N VAL A 139 -0.71 28.49 -9.36
CA VAL A 139 0.50 27.71 -9.66
C VAL A 139 1.04 27.01 -8.40
N ARG A 140 1.02 27.71 -7.26
CA ARG A 140 1.33 27.14 -5.94
C ARG A 140 0.06 26.57 -5.29
N TYR A 141 -0.57 25.61 -5.94
CA TYR A 141 -1.90 25.14 -5.59
C TYR A 141 -2.06 24.69 -4.12
N LEU A 142 -1.00 24.14 -3.51
CA LEU A 142 -1.02 23.71 -2.10
C LEU A 142 -1.09 24.90 -1.13
N ALA A 143 -0.35 25.97 -1.39
CA ALA A 143 -0.37 27.23 -0.64
C ALA A 143 -0.09 28.41 -1.60
N PRO A 144 -1.12 29.05 -2.17
CA PRO A 144 -0.95 30.14 -3.12
C PRO A 144 -0.16 31.31 -2.53
N ARG A 145 -0.41 31.65 -1.30
CA ARG A 145 0.34 32.67 -0.57
C ARG A 145 1.30 31.98 0.40
N GLN A 146 2.60 32.16 0.18
CA GLN A 146 3.66 31.62 1.05
C GLN A 146 4.21 32.71 1.97
N GLY A 147 4.69 32.30 3.13
CA GLY A 147 5.35 33.18 4.10
C GLY A 147 5.00 32.80 5.54
N PHE A 148 5.85 33.23 6.49
CA PHE A 148 5.64 32.92 7.90
C PHE A 148 4.30 33.42 8.45
N PHE A 149 3.80 34.55 7.95
CA PHE A 149 2.52 35.14 8.35
C PHE A 149 1.37 34.80 7.40
N SER A 150 1.56 33.87 6.45
CA SER A 150 0.52 33.49 5.51
C SER A 150 -0.47 32.50 6.14
N VAL A 151 -1.76 32.82 6.04
CA VAL A 151 -2.87 31.91 6.46
C VAL A 151 -2.80 30.59 5.70
N ASP A 152 -2.44 30.59 4.40
CA ASP A 152 -2.33 29.35 3.61
C ASP A 152 -1.24 28.42 4.15
N THR A 153 -0.08 28.98 4.55
CA THR A 153 1.02 28.20 5.15
C THR A 153 0.58 27.58 6.48
N TRP A 154 -0.01 28.38 7.36
CA TRP A 154 -0.45 27.88 8.67
C TRP A 154 -1.66 26.95 8.57
N THR A 155 -2.50 27.08 7.56
CA THR A 155 -3.57 26.10 7.27
C THR A 155 -2.99 24.75 6.92
N LEU A 156 -1.92 24.66 6.13
CA LEU A 156 -1.23 23.41 5.85
C LEU A 156 -0.68 22.78 7.14
N VAL A 157 0.04 23.56 7.93
CA VAL A 157 0.64 23.11 9.20
C VAL A 157 -0.46 22.64 10.16
N ALA A 158 -1.49 23.47 10.39
CA ALA A 158 -2.58 23.15 11.30
C ALA A 158 -3.36 21.89 10.87
N THR A 159 -3.61 21.74 9.57
CA THR A 159 -4.27 20.54 9.02
C THR A 159 -3.40 19.30 9.23
N TYR A 160 -2.11 19.39 8.98
CA TYR A 160 -1.19 18.27 9.20
C TYR A 160 -1.10 17.89 10.69
N VAL A 161 -0.90 18.88 11.58
CA VAL A 161 -0.83 18.65 13.03
C VAL A 161 -2.13 18.05 13.55
N ARG A 162 -3.29 18.59 13.14
CA ARG A 162 -4.59 18.03 13.50
C ARG A 162 -4.70 16.56 13.06
N ASN A 163 -4.36 16.26 11.83
CA ASN A 163 -4.46 14.89 11.28
C ASN A 163 -3.47 13.95 11.99
N LEU A 164 -2.27 14.44 12.31
CA LEU A 164 -1.28 13.69 13.09
C LEU A 164 -1.77 13.35 14.49
N LEU A 165 -2.36 14.35 15.20
CA LEU A 165 -2.92 14.14 16.55
C LEU A 165 -4.09 13.16 16.53
N LEU A 166 -5.01 13.26 15.57
CA LEU A 166 -6.12 12.31 15.42
C LEU A 166 -5.63 10.89 15.11
N ASN A 167 -4.59 10.77 14.29
CA ASN A 167 -3.95 9.49 14.01
C ASN A 167 -3.23 8.93 15.25
N ALA A 168 -2.61 9.80 16.04
CA ALA A 168 -1.96 9.43 17.30
C ALA A 168 -2.94 8.83 18.32
N LEU A 169 -4.20 9.28 18.34
CA LEU A 169 -5.25 8.68 19.20
C LEU A 169 -5.52 7.20 18.87
N ILE A 170 -5.13 6.73 17.70
CA ILE A 170 -5.23 5.33 17.29
C ILE A 170 -3.90 4.61 17.52
N TRP A 171 -2.77 5.22 17.08
CA TRP A 171 -1.47 4.55 17.16
C TRP A 171 -0.92 4.45 18.56
N LEU A 172 -1.04 5.51 19.39
CA LEU A 172 -0.47 5.49 20.73
C LEU A 172 -1.12 4.40 21.62
N PRO A 173 -2.46 4.27 21.70
CA PRO A 173 -3.07 3.17 22.43
C PRO A 173 -2.72 1.79 21.86
N LEU A 174 -2.65 1.66 20.54
CA LEU A 174 -2.31 0.37 19.90
C LEU A 174 -0.88 -0.06 20.24
N ILE A 175 0.09 0.84 20.13
CA ILE A 175 1.50 0.58 20.49
C ILE A 175 1.63 0.32 21.99
N ALA A 176 0.94 1.12 22.83
CA ALA A 176 0.95 0.94 24.28
C ALA A 176 0.39 -0.43 24.69
N LEU A 177 -0.73 -0.86 24.09
CA LEU A 177 -1.31 -2.20 24.30
C LEU A 177 -0.32 -3.31 23.90
N ALA A 178 0.39 -3.15 22.78
CA ALA A 178 1.41 -4.12 22.36
C ALA A 178 2.59 -4.14 23.34
N ALA A 179 3.01 -2.98 23.89
CA ALA A 179 4.08 -2.87 24.89
C ALA A 179 3.66 -3.39 26.28
N LEU A 180 2.36 -3.31 26.61
CA LEU A 180 1.81 -3.86 27.86
C LEU A 180 1.59 -5.37 27.84
N ALA A 181 1.55 -5.99 26.65
CA ALA A 181 1.30 -7.44 26.55
C ALA A 181 2.36 -8.28 27.29
N PRO A 182 3.67 -8.03 27.19
CA PRO A 182 4.67 -8.72 28.01
C PRO A 182 4.48 -8.47 29.50
N TRP A 183 4.16 -7.24 29.92
CA TRP A 183 3.90 -6.89 31.32
C TRP A 183 2.69 -7.64 31.88
N LEU A 184 1.63 -7.81 31.09
CA LEU A 184 0.47 -8.61 31.52
C LEU A 184 0.87 -10.06 31.84
N VAL A 185 1.72 -10.65 31.00
CA VAL A 185 2.22 -12.02 31.26
C VAL A 185 3.08 -12.04 32.51
N ALA A 186 4.03 -11.12 32.66
CA ALA A 186 4.91 -11.07 33.84
C ALA A 186 4.11 -10.84 35.12
N THR A 187 3.18 -9.90 35.18
CA THR A 187 2.37 -9.60 36.37
C THR A 187 1.39 -10.71 36.73
N ILE A 188 0.88 -11.46 35.75
CA ILE A 188 0.08 -12.68 36.05
C ILE A 188 0.97 -13.73 36.70
N VAL A 189 2.18 -13.94 36.19
CA VAL A 189 3.11 -14.94 36.73
C VAL A 189 3.53 -14.57 38.15
N ASP A 190 3.88 -13.28 38.40
CA ASP A 190 4.23 -12.74 39.70
C ASP A 190 3.06 -12.76 40.69
N GLY A 191 1.86 -12.40 40.23
CA GLY A 191 0.64 -12.42 41.03
C GLY A 191 0.23 -13.82 41.49
N VAL A 192 0.43 -14.84 40.66
CA VAL A 192 0.20 -16.24 41.02
C VAL A 192 1.23 -16.66 42.11
N ASN A 193 2.48 -16.23 41.95
CA ASN A 193 3.52 -16.48 42.95
C ASN A 193 3.14 -15.89 44.31
N ALA A 194 2.69 -14.64 44.33
CA ALA A 194 2.24 -13.98 45.55
C ALA A 194 0.95 -14.55 46.17
N ALA A 195 0.02 -15.05 45.33
CA ALA A 195 -1.28 -15.57 45.76
C ALA A 195 -1.24 -17.00 46.30
N LEU A 196 -0.18 -17.75 46.00
CA LEU A 196 -0.01 -19.17 46.42
C LEU A 196 1.08 -19.27 47.49
N PRO A 197 0.79 -18.94 48.77
CA PRO A 197 1.78 -18.99 49.81
C PRO A 197 2.18 -20.42 50.13
N GLY A 198 3.45 -20.71 49.96
CA GLY A 198 4.04 -22.00 50.31
C GLY A 198 4.53 -22.83 49.13
N ALA A 199 5.70 -23.45 49.33
CA ALA A 199 6.38 -24.19 48.27
C ALA A 199 5.52 -25.33 47.68
N ASP A 200 4.66 -25.99 48.47
CA ASP A 200 3.83 -27.09 48.00
C ASP A 200 2.71 -26.67 47.04
N THR A 201 2.08 -25.49 47.27
CA THR A 201 1.05 -24.95 46.36
C THR A 201 1.65 -24.49 45.03
N LEU A 202 2.81 -23.88 45.09
CA LEU A 202 3.55 -23.49 43.87
C LEU A 202 4.04 -24.71 43.09
N ARG A 203 4.47 -25.78 43.78
CA ARG A 203 4.84 -27.05 43.13
C ARG A 203 3.66 -27.65 42.38
N LEU A 204 2.45 -27.64 42.98
CA LEU A 204 1.24 -28.13 42.29
C LEU A 204 0.87 -27.28 41.12
N ALA A 205 0.97 -25.96 41.20
CA ALA A 205 0.73 -25.06 40.10
C ALA A 205 1.76 -25.28 38.97
N ALA A 206 3.03 -25.42 39.30
CA ALA A 206 4.10 -25.70 38.34
C ALA A 206 3.91 -27.08 37.67
N LEU A 207 3.51 -28.11 38.41
CA LEU A 207 3.20 -29.43 37.86
C LEU A 207 2.01 -29.37 36.90
N GLY A 208 0.91 -28.75 37.30
CA GLY A 208 -0.30 -28.63 36.50
C GLY A 208 -0.05 -27.86 35.21
N GLY A 209 0.62 -26.70 35.30
CA GLY A 209 0.98 -25.87 34.16
C GLY A 209 1.97 -26.57 33.22
N SER A 210 2.99 -27.27 33.77
CA SER A 210 3.93 -28.05 32.95
C SER A 210 3.22 -29.20 32.26
N ALA A 211 2.37 -29.94 32.93
CA ALA A 211 1.61 -31.03 32.32
C ALA A 211 0.67 -30.52 31.20
N ALA A 212 -0.05 -29.41 31.44
CA ALA A 212 -0.91 -28.82 30.44
C ALA A 212 -0.11 -28.32 29.23
N SER A 213 1.05 -27.70 29.49
CA SER A 213 1.94 -27.21 28.42
C SER A 213 2.52 -28.34 27.59
N LEU A 214 2.99 -29.39 28.22
CA LEU A 214 3.54 -30.54 27.53
C LEU A 214 2.46 -31.24 26.68
N ALA A 215 1.23 -31.36 27.21
CA ALA A 215 0.09 -31.85 26.42
C ALA A 215 -0.20 -30.94 25.21
N GLY A 216 -0.21 -29.64 25.40
CA GLY A 216 -0.40 -28.66 24.33
C GLY A 216 0.71 -28.70 23.26
N LEU A 217 1.96 -28.85 23.66
CA LEU A 217 3.09 -29.06 22.74
C LEU A 217 2.91 -30.34 21.91
N LEU A 218 2.55 -31.46 22.57
CA LEU A 218 2.31 -32.72 21.87
C LEU A 218 1.14 -32.61 20.86
N VAL A 219 0.07 -31.90 21.22
CA VAL A 219 -1.04 -31.61 20.30
C VAL A 219 -0.56 -30.75 19.13
N GLY A 220 0.22 -29.70 19.39
CA GLY A 220 0.82 -28.86 18.35
C GLY A 220 1.71 -29.65 17.39
N ILE A 221 2.59 -30.47 17.92
CA ILE A 221 3.46 -31.40 17.17
C ILE A 221 2.65 -32.41 16.36
N PHE A 222 1.63 -33.02 16.96
CA PHE A 222 0.71 -33.92 16.25
C PHE A 222 0.05 -33.25 15.06
N MET A 223 -0.48 -32.03 15.27
CA MET A 223 -1.09 -31.23 14.21
C MET A 223 -0.09 -30.85 13.13
N LEU A 224 1.13 -30.50 13.52
CA LEU A 224 2.23 -30.14 12.61
C LEU A 224 2.62 -31.31 11.70
N ARG A 225 2.84 -32.50 12.29
CA ARG A 225 3.22 -33.73 11.56
C ARG A 225 2.11 -34.28 10.68
N ASN A 226 0.84 -34.06 11.04
CA ASN A 226 -0.34 -34.65 10.34
C ASN A 226 -1.15 -33.61 9.55
N ALA A 227 -0.63 -32.42 9.30
CA ALA A 227 -1.32 -31.42 8.53
C ALA A 227 -1.69 -31.85 7.10
N ILE A 228 -0.92 -32.78 6.52
CA ILE A 228 -1.09 -33.35 5.19
C ILE A 228 -2.30 -34.27 5.07
N ALA A 229 -2.61 -35.02 6.12
CA ALA A 229 -3.73 -35.96 6.13
C ALA A 229 -5.10 -35.29 5.99
N ARG A 230 -5.15 -33.97 6.10
CA ARG A 230 -6.34 -33.12 6.02
C ARG A 230 -6.43 -32.37 4.68
N ARG A 231 -6.04 -32.99 3.54
CA ARG A 231 -6.25 -32.40 2.22
C ARG A 231 -7.73 -32.09 2.03
N PRO A 232 -8.13 -30.87 1.70
CA PRO A 232 -9.50 -30.61 1.28
C PRO A 232 -9.72 -31.29 -0.08
N THR A 233 -10.76 -32.09 -0.16
CA THR A 233 -11.42 -32.37 -1.44
C THR A 233 -11.93 -31.04 -1.99
N GLN A 234 -11.54 -30.70 -3.16
CA GLN A 234 -11.73 -29.57 -4.09
C GLN A 234 -12.79 -28.46 -3.89
N ALA A 235 -13.51 -28.37 -2.76
CA ALA A 235 -14.74 -27.55 -2.74
C ALA A 235 -14.76 -26.35 -1.79
N THR A 236 -13.83 -26.12 -0.86
CA THR A 236 -13.91 -24.94 0.05
C THR A 236 -12.54 -24.35 0.38
N GLY A 237 -12.40 -23.04 0.10
CA GLY A 237 -11.17 -22.29 0.27
C GLY A 237 -10.49 -22.40 1.64
N ALA A 238 -9.15 -22.46 1.61
CA ALA A 238 -8.18 -22.19 2.66
C ALA A 238 -8.30 -22.96 4.01
N PRO A 239 -8.32 -24.31 4.08
CA PRO A 239 -8.16 -25.02 5.34
C PRO A 239 -6.73 -24.87 5.92
N GLY A 240 -5.72 -24.71 5.10
CA GLY A 240 -4.33 -24.60 5.50
C GLY A 240 -4.03 -23.45 6.46
N ALA A 241 -4.59 -22.28 6.24
CA ALA A 241 -4.36 -21.11 7.07
C ALA A 241 -4.97 -21.24 8.49
N ARG A 242 -6.14 -21.86 8.62
CA ARG A 242 -6.78 -22.13 9.92
C ARG A 242 -6.00 -23.17 10.71
N THR A 243 -5.61 -24.26 10.08
CA THR A 243 -4.78 -25.30 10.71
C THR A 243 -3.45 -24.75 11.17
N HIS A 244 -2.79 -23.95 10.35
CA HIS A 244 -1.55 -23.29 10.72
C HIS A 244 -1.71 -22.39 11.95
N ARG A 245 -2.77 -21.58 12.02
CA ARG A 245 -3.05 -20.73 13.19
C ARG A 245 -3.21 -21.54 14.48
N HIS A 246 -3.94 -22.65 14.45
CA HIS A 246 -4.13 -23.52 15.62
C HIS A 246 -2.82 -24.17 16.06
N ILE A 247 -1.94 -24.55 15.13
CA ILE A 247 -0.61 -25.08 15.45
C ILE A 247 0.20 -24.01 16.20
N GLN A 248 0.25 -22.79 15.68
CA GLN A 248 0.97 -21.71 16.32
C GLN A 248 0.41 -21.36 17.71
N GLN A 249 -0.92 -21.32 17.85
CA GLN A 249 -1.56 -21.10 19.15
C GLN A 249 -1.20 -22.19 20.17
N ALA A 250 -1.21 -23.46 19.75
CA ALA A 250 -0.84 -24.56 20.61
C ALA A 250 0.64 -24.50 21.03
N LEU A 251 1.54 -24.28 20.10
CA LEU A 251 2.98 -24.25 20.38
C LEU A 251 3.39 -23.02 21.22
N CYS A 252 3.00 -21.81 20.80
CA CYS A 252 3.37 -20.57 21.48
C CYS A 252 2.67 -20.43 22.84
N GLY A 253 1.39 -20.76 22.91
CA GLY A 253 0.65 -20.76 24.18
C GLY A 253 1.26 -21.72 25.20
N SER A 254 1.60 -22.94 24.76
CA SER A 254 2.26 -23.91 25.63
C SER A 254 3.64 -23.46 26.07
N ALA A 255 4.42 -22.83 25.20
CA ALA A 255 5.73 -22.31 25.59
C ALA A 255 5.63 -21.19 26.64
N LEU A 256 4.63 -20.31 26.55
CA LEU A 256 4.36 -19.29 27.56
C LEU A 256 3.96 -19.91 28.90
N VAL A 257 3.04 -20.87 28.90
CA VAL A 257 2.61 -21.56 30.14
C VAL A 257 3.75 -22.36 30.73
N LEU A 258 4.60 -23.02 29.91
CA LEU A 258 5.78 -23.73 30.41
C LEU A 258 6.80 -22.78 31.03
N SER A 259 6.97 -21.59 30.45
CA SER A 259 7.84 -20.54 31.04
C SER A 259 7.33 -20.10 32.39
N ALA A 260 6.02 -19.82 32.52
CA ALA A 260 5.41 -19.49 33.82
C ALA A 260 5.59 -20.60 34.86
N SER A 261 5.33 -21.85 34.48
CA SER A 261 5.48 -23.02 35.35
C SER A 261 6.91 -23.22 35.82
N THR A 262 7.88 -22.98 34.95
CA THR A 262 9.31 -23.07 35.31
C THR A 262 9.72 -21.94 36.23
N TYR A 263 9.15 -20.74 36.07
CA TYR A 263 9.36 -19.61 36.99
C TYR A 263 8.86 -19.93 38.40
N TRP A 264 7.63 -20.43 38.53
CA TRP A 264 7.07 -20.84 39.84
C TRP A 264 7.87 -21.95 40.44
N LEU A 265 8.42 -22.88 39.64
CA LEU A 265 9.28 -23.95 40.12
C LEU A 265 10.55 -23.39 40.80
N ALA A 266 11.11 -22.28 40.29
CA ALA A 266 12.27 -21.64 40.89
C ALA A 266 12.02 -21.17 42.33
N PHE A 267 10.81 -20.68 42.64
CA PHE A 267 10.40 -20.25 43.98
C PHE A 267 9.93 -21.40 44.88
N ALA A 268 9.62 -22.56 44.30
CA ALA A 268 9.09 -23.74 44.98
C ALA A 268 10.18 -24.74 45.40
N GLU A 269 11.42 -24.33 45.65
CA GLU A 269 12.56 -25.22 45.96
C GLU A 269 12.73 -26.32 44.88
N PRO A 270 13.34 -26.00 43.75
CA PRO A 270 13.38 -26.89 42.58
C PRO A 270 13.99 -28.27 42.88
N ASP A 271 14.97 -28.32 43.76
CA ASP A 271 15.61 -29.60 44.17
C ASP A 271 14.63 -30.54 44.85
N ALA A 272 13.81 -30.06 45.78
CA ALA A 272 12.79 -30.85 46.46
C ALA A 272 11.72 -31.31 45.48
N PHE A 273 11.30 -30.49 44.56
CA PHE A 273 10.39 -30.84 43.47
C PHE A 273 10.92 -32.01 42.63
N TRP A 274 12.16 -31.89 42.17
CA TRP A 274 12.76 -32.94 41.34
C TRP A 274 13.00 -34.19 42.15
N GLN A 275 13.45 -34.13 43.39
CA GLN A 275 13.63 -35.30 44.27
C GLN A 275 12.33 -36.06 44.49
N GLN A 276 11.21 -35.38 44.70
CA GLN A 276 9.90 -35.98 44.86
C GLN A 276 9.44 -36.71 43.56
N LEU A 277 9.59 -36.04 42.41
CA LEU A 277 9.21 -36.60 41.10
C LEU A 277 10.08 -37.80 40.73
N ILE A 278 11.38 -37.72 41.00
CA ILE A 278 12.35 -38.80 40.76
C ILE A 278 12.17 -39.97 41.74
N GLY A 279 11.87 -39.66 42.99
CA GLY A 279 11.54 -40.70 43.98
C GLY A 279 10.36 -41.55 43.50
N THR A 280 9.30 -40.91 43.02
CA THR A 280 8.17 -41.61 42.43
C THR A 280 8.56 -42.40 41.18
N ALA A 281 9.37 -41.79 40.28
CA ALA A 281 9.82 -42.45 39.05
C ALA A 281 10.73 -43.67 39.31
N ARG A 282 11.55 -43.64 40.37
CA ARG A 282 12.42 -44.75 40.79
C ARG A 282 11.68 -46.01 41.25
N HIS A 283 10.46 -45.86 41.73
CA HIS A 283 9.64 -47.03 42.00
C HIS A 283 9.32 -47.83 40.73
N VAL A 284 9.28 -47.17 39.59
CA VAL A 284 9.00 -47.76 38.27
C VAL A 284 10.28 -48.04 37.47
N LEU A 285 11.31 -47.20 37.67
CA LEU A 285 12.59 -47.24 36.95
C LEU A 285 13.78 -47.19 37.91
N PRO A 286 14.13 -48.32 38.57
CA PRO A 286 15.15 -48.40 39.62
C PRO A 286 16.56 -48.06 39.14
N TRP A 287 16.82 -48.07 37.91
CA TRP A 287 18.14 -47.78 37.28
C TRP A 287 18.39 -46.26 36.98
N LEU A 288 17.48 -45.39 37.38
CA LEU A 288 17.67 -43.94 37.16
C LEU A 288 18.92 -43.44 37.90
N PRO A 289 19.79 -42.62 37.27
CA PRO A 289 21.02 -42.09 37.87
C PRO A 289 20.76 -41.32 39.17
N VAL A 290 21.78 -41.29 40.06
CA VAL A 290 21.70 -40.62 41.36
C VAL A 290 22.05 -39.13 41.32
N ASP A 291 22.68 -38.67 40.21
CA ASP A 291 23.09 -37.26 40.09
C ASP A 291 21.89 -36.30 40.03
N PRO A 292 21.73 -35.37 40.99
CA PRO A 292 20.61 -34.47 41.06
C PRO A 292 20.51 -33.54 39.83
N HIS A 293 21.63 -33.19 39.19
CA HIS A 293 21.63 -32.26 38.07
C HIS A 293 21.32 -32.92 36.73
N ALA A 294 21.67 -34.21 36.59
CA ALA A 294 21.38 -34.98 35.37
C ALA A 294 19.98 -35.58 35.33
N GLN A 295 19.33 -35.75 36.47
CA GLN A 295 18.07 -36.45 36.64
C GLN A 295 16.85 -35.80 35.97
N PRO A 296 16.59 -34.49 36.14
CA PRO A 296 15.42 -33.82 35.56
C PRO A 296 15.42 -33.85 34.02
N PRO A 297 16.53 -33.51 33.34
CA PRO A 297 16.62 -33.61 31.89
C PRO A 297 16.39 -35.06 31.38
N LEU A 298 17.00 -36.03 32.05
CA LEU A 298 16.90 -37.45 31.66
C LEU A 298 15.47 -37.98 31.86
N LEU A 299 14.82 -37.60 32.96
CA LEU A 299 13.45 -38.00 33.26
C LEU A 299 12.47 -37.44 32.22
N LEU A 300 12.56 -36.20 31.90
CA LEU A 300 11.72 -35.60 30.84
C LEU A 300 12.03 -36.22 29.48
N GLY A 301 13.30 -36.53 29.19
CA GLY A 301 13.67 -37.28 28.00
C GLY A 301 12.95 -38.60 27.91
N LEU A 302 12.98 -39.39 28.98
CA LEU A 302 12.29 -40.70 29.05
C LEU A 302 10.75 -40.55 28.94
N LEU A 303 10.15 -39.57 29.61
CA LEU A 303 8.71 -39.31 29.53
C LEU A 303 8.25 -38.95 28.11
N PHE A 304 9.10 -38.32 27.32
CA PHE A 304 8.79 -37.88 25.95
C PHE A 304 8.95 -39.00 24.93
N ILE A 305 9.63 -40.15 25.25
CA ILE A 305 9.81 -41.25 24.31
C ILE A 305 8.46 -41.80 23.84
N VAL A 306 7.59 -42.21 24.77
CA VAL A 306 6.34 -42.88 24.43
C VAL A 306 5.39 -41.99 23.61
N PRO A 307 5.06 -40.76 24.07
CA PRO A 307 4.23 -39.86 23.27
C PRO A 307 4.79 -39.59 21.88
N HIS A 308 6.09 -39.32 21.76
CA HIS A 308 6.71 -39.03 20.47
C HIS A 308 6.84 -40.27 19.57
N ALA A 309 7.06 -41.46 20.13
CA ALA A 309 7.01 -42.73 19.40
C ALA A 309 5.61 -42.94 18.83
N TYR A 310 4.56 -42.67 19.64
CA TYR A 310 3.19 -42.68 19.15
C TYR A 310 2.93 -41.62 18.05
N LEU A 311 3.45 -40.40 18.19
CA LEU A 311 3.37 -39.37 17.16
C LEU A 311 4.13 -39.77 15.89
N GLY A 312 5.23 -40.50 16.01
CA GLY A 312 5.96 -41.08 14.87
C GLY A 312 5.15 -42.16 14.17
N LEU A 313 4.48 -43.06 14.95
CA LEU A 313 3.58 -44.05 14.41
C LEU A 313 2.34 -43.46 13.76
N ALA A 314 1.80 -42.39 14.35
CA ALA A 314 0.63 -41.66 13.86
C ALA A 314 0.95 -40.76 12.67
N TYR A 315 2.22 -40.56 12.33
CA TYR A 315 2.65 -39.79 11.15
C TYR A 315 2.13 -40.43 9.86
N ARG A 316 1.43 -39.68 9.05
CA ARG A 316 0.79 -40.16 7.83
C ARG A 316 1.50 -39.60 6.60
N SER A 317 2.34 -40.42 5.98
CA SER A 317 2.93 -40.13 4.67
C SER A 317 2.51 -41.20 3.66
N PRO A 318 2.22 -40.84 2.40
CA PRO A 318 1.94 -41.83 1.34
C PRO A 318 3.09 -42.82 1.13
N LEU A 319 4.30 -42.46 1.54
CA LEU A 319 5.50 -43.30 1.40
C LEU A 319 5.66 -44.34 2.56
N LEU A 320 4.86 -44.21 3.63
CA LEU A 320 4.88 -45.14 4.77
C LEU A 320 3.95 -46.34 4.52
N THR A 321 4.17 -47.08 3.45
CA THR A 321 3.31 -48.25 3.06
C THR A 321 3.65 -49.52 3.79
N ALA A 322 4.93 -49.76 4.11
CA ALA A 322 5.41 -50.96 4.76
C ALA A 322 5.44 -50.82 6.29
N LEU A 323 5.17 -51.92 7.03
CA LEU A 323 5.24 -51.94 8.49
C LEU A 323 6.61 -51.48 9.01
N ARG A 324 7.70 -51.91 8.36
CA ARG A 324 9.08 -51.52 8.70
C ARG A 324 9.28 -50.00 8.68
N HIS A 325 8.66 -49.29 7.75
CA HIS A 325 8.75 -47.84 7.64
C HIS A 325 7.99 -47.14 8.77
N ARG A 326 6.85 -47.67 9.18
CA ARG A 326 6.10 -47.18 10.33
C ARG A 326 6.87 -47.40 11.63
N VAL A 327 7.49 -48.56 11.78
CA VAL A 327 8.36 -48.86 12.92
C VAL A 327 9.56 -47.89 12.95
N ALA A 328 10.17 -47.62 11.78
CA ALA A 328 11.27 -46.66 11.69
C ALA A 328 10.85 -45.25 12.10
N ALA A 329 9.66 -44.77 11.66
CA ALA A 329 9.11 -43.50 12.07
C ALA A 329 8.74 -43.43 13.56
N MET A 330 8.26 -44.56 14.13
CA MET A 330 8.01 -44.69 15.55
C MET A 330 9.32 -44.60 16.36
N VAL A 331 10.35 -45.31 15.95
CA VAL A 331 11.67 -45.30 16.64
C VAL A 331 12.28 -43.88 16.51
N ALA A 332 12.24 -43.30 15.32
CA ALA A 332 12.72 -41.92 15.11
C ALA A 332 11.94 -40.94 16.01
N GLY A 333 10.63 -41.07 16.10
CA GLY A 333 9.81 -40.29 17.02
C GLY A 333 10.28 -40.44 18.47
N GLY A 334 10.46 -41.68 18.95
CA GLY A 334 10.94 -41.96 20.32
C GLY A 334 12.30 -41.33 20.63
N VAL A 335 13.26 -41.50 19.72
CA VAL A 335 14.63 -40.89 19.86
C VAL A 335 14.55 -39.37 19.89
N VAL A 336 13.79 -38.78 18.99
CA VAL A 336 13.60 -37.32 18.94
C VAL A 336 12.85 -36.83 20.17
N GLY A 337 11.85 -37.59 20.67
CA GLY A 337 11.17 -37.29 21.90
C GLY A 337 12.13 -37.24 23.09
N PHE A 338 13.00 -38.24 23.19
CA PHE A 338 14.04 -38.23 24.23
C PHE A 338 14.94 -36.99 24.16
N ILE A 339 15.42 -36.61 22.98
CA ILE A 339 16.25 -35.43 22.77
C ILE A 339 15.50 -34.14 23.13
N THR A 340 14.26 -34.01 22.63
CA THR A 340 13.42 -32.82 22.88
C THR A 340 13.07 -32.69 24.37
N GLY A 341 12.65 -33.79 25.02
CA GLY A 341 12.34 -33.80 26.43
C GLY A 341 13.58 -33.49 27.30
N THR A 342 14.74 -34.06 26.93
CA THR A 342 16.01 -33.75 27.62
C THR A 342 16.38 -32.28 27.44
N ALA A 343 16.22 -31.70 26.25
CA ALA A 343 16.49 -30.28 26.01
C ALA A 343 15.54 -29.38 26.82
N ILE A 344 14.25 -29.67 26.85
CA ILE A 344 13.26 -28.97 27.67
C ILE A 344 13.64 -29.06 29.16
N GLY A 345 13.97 -30.28 29.64
CA GLY A 345 14.39 -30.50 31.03
C GLY A 345 15.65 -29.71 31.39
N TRP A 346 16.61 -29.64 30.47
CA TRP A 346 17.82 -28.84 30.64
C TRP A 346 17.51 -27.34 30.75
N ILE A 347 16.62 -26.84 29.90
CA ILE A 347 16.17 -25.43 29.95
C ILE A 347 15.43 -25.16 31.26
N MET A 348 14.51 -26.06 31.66
CA MET A 348 13.78 -25.93 32.92
C MET A 348 14.72 -25.91 34.15
N THR A 349 15.67 -26.85 34.18
CA THR A 349 16.62 -26.88 35.35
C THR A 349 17.58 -25.70 35.32
N ALA A 350 18.10 -25.34 34.15
CA ALA A 350 18.96 -24.17 34.02
C ALA A 350 18.26 -22.87 34.48
N LEU A 351 17.02 -22.67 34.06
CA LEU A 351 16.23 -21.49 34.41
C LEU A 351 15.77 -21.51 35.87
N ALA A 352 15.43 -22.68 36.42
CA ALA A 352 15.00 -22.80 37.82
C ALA A 352 16.17 -22.70 38.83
N HIS A 353 17.35 -23.19 38.46
CA HIS A 353 18.56 -23.11 39.34
C HIS A 353 19.36 -21.79 39.21
N THR A 354 19.00 -20.90 38.29
CA THR A 354 19.59 -19.56 38.18
C THR A 354 19.30 -18.66 39.38
N GLY A 355 18.70 -19.18 40.45
CA GLY A 355 18.40 -18.44 41.67
C GLY A 355 19.58 -17.74 42.39
N ALA A 356 20.84 -18.07 41.98
CA ALA A 356 22.04 -17.27 42.40
C ALA A 356 22.31 -16.12 41.44
N TRP A 357 21.71 -16.09 40.25
CA TRP A 357 21.76 -15.09 39.19
C TRP A 357 20.35 -14.70 38.87
N ALA A 358 19.51 -14.29 39.85
CA ALA A 358 18.12 -13.96 39.65
C ALA A 358 17.96 -13.01 38.49
N LEU A 359 17.66 -13.58 37.29
CA LEU A 359 17.26 -12.77 36.17
C LEU A 359 15.95 -12.09 36.59
N PRO A 360 15.85 -10.77 36.49
CA PRO A 360 14.57 -10.12 36.73
C PRO A 360 13.51 -10.75 35.82
N ILE A 361 12.27 -10.82 36.31
CA ILE A 361 11.16 -11.49 35.59
C ILE A 361 11.03 -11.06 34.12
N GLU A 362 11.38 -9.80 33.82
CA GLU A 362 11.37 -9.23 32.48
C GLU A 362 12.38 -9.92 31.56
N ALA A 363 13.60 -10.13 32.02
CA ALA A 363 14.63 -10.84 31.28
C ALA A 363 14.28 -12.31 31.12
N TYR A 364 13.77 -12.93 32.19
CA TYR A 364 13.31 -14.32 32.15
C TYR A 364 12.20 -14.52 31.11
N MET A 365 11.12 -13.71 31.18
CA MET A 365 9.99 -13.81 30.25
C MET A 365 10.34 -13.42 28.80
N THR A 366 11.44 -12.68 28.60
CA THR A 366 11.96 -12.41 27.26
C THR A 366 12.60 -13.65 26.63
N LEU A 367 13.33 -14.44 27.41
CA LEU A 367 14.19 -15.54 26.91
C LEU A 367 13.52 -16.90 26.99
N ALA A 368 12.76 -17.20 28.03
CA ALA A 368 12.23 -18.54 28.26
C ALA A 368 11.26 -19.04 27.18
N PRO A 369 10.22 -18.31 26.73
CA PRO A 369 9.31 -18.79 25.71
C PRO A 369 10.00 -19.11 24.36
N PRO A 370 10.91 -18.26 23.82
CA PRO A 370 11.67 -18.62 22.64
C PRO A 370 12.59 -19.81 22.83
N ALA A 371 13.19 -20.00 24.02
CA ALA A 371 14.06 -21.14 24.30
C ALA A 371 13.29 -22.47 24.23
N PHE A 372 12.12 -22.54 24.83
CA PHE A 372 11.27 -23.74 24.74
C PHE A 372 10.80 -24.03 23.32
N LEU A 373 10.43 -23.00 22.56
CA LEU A 373 10.07 -23.17 21.15
C LEU A 373 11.27 -23.64 20.30
N ALA A 374 12.48 -23.15 20.62
CA ALA A 374 13.70 -23.59 19.95
C ALA A 374 13.99 -25.08 20.21
N ALA A 375 13.78 -25.56 21.46
CA ALA A 375 13.93 -26.97 21.79
C ALA A 375 12.96 -27.85 20.99
N VAL A 376 11.69 -27.44 20.88
CA VAL A 376 10.70 -28.15 20.08
C VAL A 376 11.07 -28.10 18.59
N ALA A 377 11.47 -26.96 18.08
CA ALA A 377 11.87 -26.79 16.69
C ALA A 377 13.07 -27.67 16.32
N LEU A 378 14.07 -27.74 17.22
CA LEU A 378 15.22 -28.62 17.06
C LEU A 378 14.77 -30.09 16.98
N GLY A 379 13.88 -30.53 17.86
CA GLY A 379 13.31 -31.85 17.82
C GLY A 379 12.61 -32.16 16.49
N GLU A 380 11.79 -31.23 16.01
CA GLU A 380 11.07 -31.42 14.74
C GLU A 380 12.02 -31.41 13.52
N ILE A 381 13.09 -30.64 13.55
CA ILE A 381 14.16 -30.71 12.53
C ILE A 381 14.82 -32.08 12.52
N LEU A 382 15.15 -32.63 13.70
CA LEU A 382 15.74 -33.98 13.82
C LEU A 382 14.75 -35.05 13.35
N PHE A 383 13.45 -34.93 13.70
CA PHE A 383 12.43 -35.84 13.20
C PHE A 383 12.34 -35.81 11.68
N ALA A 384 12.26 -34.63 11.11
CA ALA A 384 12.22 -34.43 9.66
C ALA A 384 13.44 -35.06 8.96
N GLY A 385 14.62 -34.91 9.56
CA GLY A 385 15.84 -35.57 9.09
C GLY A 385 15.75 -37.10 9.16
N ALA A 386 15.32 -37.65 10.29
CA ALA A 386 15.21 -39.06 10.51
C ALA A 386 14.18 -39.76 9.59
N VAL A 387 13.06 -39.09 9.29
CA VAL A 387 12.02 -39.61 8.39
C VAL A 387 12.19 -39.11 6.94
N SER A 388 13.31 -38.49 6.59
CA SER A 388 13.51 -37.86 5.28
C SER A 388 13.30 -38.78 4.07
N ARG A 389 13.60 -40.08 4.21
CA ARG A 389 13.35 -41.10 3.17
C ARG A 389 11.86 -41.42 2.97
N PHE A 390 11.01 -41.06 3.92
CA PHE A 390 9.58 -41.36 3.93
C PHE A 390 8.73 -40.09 3.89
N SER A 391 9.36 -38.94 3.90
CA SER A 391 8.68 -37.63 3.77
C SER A 391 8.54 -37.23 2.30
N THR A 392 7.46 -36.53 1.97
CA THR A 392 7.25 -35.96 0.66
C THR A 392 7.86 -34.55 0.58
N ASP A 393 8.02 -34.00 -0.63
CA ASP A 393 8.44 -32.61 -0.83
C ASP A 393 7.47 -31.63 -0.15
N PHE A 394 6.17 -31.98 -0.15
CA PHE A 394 5.13 -31.21 0.53
C PHE A 394 5.37 -31.17 2.06
N ASP A 395 5.72 -32.28 2.69
CA ASP A 395 6.01 -32.34 4.13
C ASP A 395 7.17 -31.42 4.49
N ARG A 396 8.22 -31.46 3.70
CA ARG A 396 9.42 -30.63 3.92
C ARG A 396 9.13 -29.15 3.80
N GLU A 397 8.38 -28.75 2.77
CA GLU A 397 8.00 -27.36 2.56
C GLU A 397 7.05 -26.87 3.67
N TRP A 398 6.10 -27.71 4.09
CA TRP A 398 5.20 -27.38 5.17
C TRP A 398 5.94 -27.15 6.50
N TRP A 399 6.83 -28.06 6.87
CA TRP A 399 7.61 -27.92 8.11
C TRP A 399 8.53 -26.70 8.07
N ALA A 400 9.15 -26.42 6.93
CA ALA A 400 10.00 -25.24 6.76
C ALA A 400 9.20 -23.95 6.96
N ARG A 401 8.00 -23.86 6.39
CA ARG A 401 7.12 -22.69 6.56
C ARG A 401 6.58 -22.55 7.97
N ALA A 402 6.23 -23.66 8.60
CA ALA A 402 5.79 -23.63 10.00
C ALA A 402 6.91 -23.18 10.94
N GLY A 403 8.13 -23.67 10.73
CA GLY A 403 9.31 -23.25 11.49
C GLY A 403 9.62 -21.76 11.29
N ALA A 404 9.61 -21.28 10.04
CA ALA A 404 9.80 -19.86 9.74
C ALA A 404 8.76 -18.98 10.44
N SER A 405 7.49 -19.41 10.47
CA SER A 405 6.42 -18.65 11.17
C SER A 405 6.64 -18.62 12.68
N SER A 406 7.09 -19.74 13.29
CA SER A 406 7.45 -19.78 14.71
C SER A 406 8.62 -18.85 15.03
N THR A 407 9.62 -18.80 14.16
CA THR A 407 10.76 -17.87 14.29
C THR A 407 10.30 -16.40 14.23
N ILE A 408 9.41 -16.05 13.30
CA ILE A 408 8.83 -14.69 13.22
C ILE A 408 8.10 -14.34 14.51
N LEU A 409 7.33 -15.25 15.10
CA LEU A 409 6.65 -15.01 16.37
C LEU A 409 7.62 -14.86 17.55
N CYS A 410 8.72 -15.60 17.59
CA CYS A 410 9.79 -15.43 18.57
C CYS A 410 10.45 -14.04 18.45
N ILE A 411 10.73 -13.60 17.22
CA ILE A 411 11.29 -12.27 16.94
C ILE A 411 10.29 -11.18 17.37
N ALA A 412 9.00 -11.34 17.04
CA ALA A 412 7.96 -10.39 17.43
C ALA A 412 7.80 -10.31 18.96
N TRP A 413 7.86 -11.46 19.67
CA TRP A 413 7.85 -11.49 21.13
C TRP A 413 9.07 -10.78 21.72
N ALA A 414 10.28 -11.12 21.25
CA ALA A 414 11.50 -10.48 21.69
C ALA A 414 11.49 -8.95 21.44
N GLY A 415 10.93 -8.53 20.29
CA GLY A 415 10.73 -7.12 19.96
C GLY A 415 9.75 -6.42 20.90
N ALA A 416 8.61 -7.07 21.23
CA ALA A 416 7.66 -6.53 22.19
C ALA A 416 8.28 -6.39 23.61
N CYS A 417 9.04 -7.41 24.04
CA CYS A 417 9.77 -7.36 25.29
C CYS A 417 10.87 -6.26 25.29
N ALA A 418 11.63 -6.15 24.18
CA ALA A 418 12.64 -5.11 24.04
C ALA A 418 12.04 -3.70 24.17
N VAL A 419 10.88 -3.47 23.57
CA VAL A 419 10.18 -2.20 23.69
C VAL A 419 9.52 -2.03 25.05
N GLY A 420 8.80 -3.03 25.55
CA GLY A 420 8.01 -2.95 26.79
C GLY A 420 8.85 -2.94 28.07
N TYR A 421 9.83 -3.82 28.15
CA TYR A 421 10.64 -3.97 29.36
C TYR A 421 11.89 -3.09 29.36
N PHE A 422 12.64 -3.08 28.27
CA PHE A 422 13.97 -2.45 28.22
C PHE A 422 13.96 -1.06 27.58
N GLY A 423 12.93 -0.72 26.79
CA GLY A 423 12.79 0.60 26.19
C GLY A 423 12.70 1.74 27.22
N PRO A 424 11.81 1.66 28.23
CA PRO A 424 11.65 2.68 29.24
C PRO A 424 12.91 2.96 30.09
N PRO A 425 13.60 1.96 30.68
CA PRO A 425 14.85 2.18 31.41
C PRO A 425 15.94 2.78 30.52
N LEU A 426 16.04 2.36 29.27
CA LEU A 426 16.99 2.94 28.32
C LEU A 426 16.67 4.40 28.04
N LEU A 427 15.39 4.75 27.91
CA LEU A 427 14.97 6.14 27.75
C LEU A 427 15.28 6.97 28.97
N ASP A 428 15.00 6.47 30.20
CA ASP A 428 15.34 7.14 31.46
C ASP A 428 16.86 7.35 31.58
N LEU A 429 17.68 6.38 31.17
CA LEU A 429 19.13 6.51 31.11
C LEU A 429 19.55 7.62 30.14
N VAL A 430 18.98 7.69 28.94
CA VAL A 430 19.27 8.74 27.95
C VAL A 430 18.83 10.12 28.45
N VAL A 431 17.66 10.20 29.11
CA VAL A 431 17.12 11.44 29.66
C VAL A 431 17.91 11.90 30.91
N SER A 432 18.33 10.96 31.75
CA SER A 432 19.13 11.24 32.96
C SER A 432 20.60 11.58 32.64
N TRP A 433 21.06 11.16 31.46
CA TRP A 433 22.39 11.54 30.94
C TRP A 433 22.40 13.02 30.57
N ARG A 434 22.30 13.87 31.59
CA ARG A 434 22.29 15.34 31.48
C ARG A 434 23.64 15.95 31.06
N ALA A 435 24.49 15.22 30.38
CA ALA A 435 25.75 15.75 29.86
C ALA A 435 25.48 16.53 28.56
N GLY A 436 24.99 17.74 28.67
CA GLY A 436 25.26 18.84 27.75
C GLY A 436 24.50 18.89 26.38
N VAL A 437 23.71 17.90 26.03
CA VAL A 437 22.90 17.96 24.78
C VAL A 437 21.43 18.12 25.16
N PRO A 438 20.81 19.28 24.92
CA PRO A 438 19.39 19.44 25.18
C PRO A 438 18.59 18.40 24.44
N THR A 439 17.66 17.73 25.12
CA THR A 439 16.79 16.66 24.58
C THR A 439 16.07 17.09 23.29
N TYR A 440 15.83 18.40 23.12
CA TYR A 440 15.19 18.91 21.94
C TYR A 440 16.05 18.72 20.68
N TRP A 441 17.38 18.74 20.75
CA TRP A 441 18.25 18.47 19.60
C TRP A 441 18.17 17.04 19.14
N ILE A 442 17.94 16.09 20.03
CA ILE A 442 17.68 14.69 19.68
C ILE A 442 16.36 14.60 18.93
N VAL A 443 15.31 15.27 19.42
CA VAL A 443 14.02 15.33 18.75
C VAL A 443 14.11 16.01 17.37
N VAL A 444 14.86 17.10 17.25
CA VAL A 444 15.08 17.81 15.99
C VAL A 444 15.89 16.95 15.02
N ALA A 445 16.94 16.26 15.48
CA ALA A 445 17.73 15.36 14.64
C ALA A 445 16.89 14.17 14.15
N LEU A 446 16.08 13.58 15.02
CA LEU A 446 15.12 12.53 14.71
C LEU A 446 14.06 13.03 13.71
N ALA A 447 13.46 14.19 13.93
CA ALA A 447 12.50 14.80 13.02
C ALA A 447 13.14 15.12 11.65
N GLY A 448 14.37 15.61 11.65
CA GLY A 448 15.15 15.84 10.44
C GLY A 448 15.48 14.56 9.67
N ALA A 449 15.85 13.49 10.37
CA ALA A 449 16.08 12.17 9.77
C ALA A 449 14.79 11.58 9.17
N ILE A 450 13.69 11.66 9.90
CA ILE A 450 12.36 11.25 9.42
C ILE A 450 11.95 12.08 8.22
N ALA A 451 12.06 13.41 8.28
CA ALA A 451 11.72 14.29 7.15
C ALA A 451 12.55 13.96 5.91
N ARG A 452 13.86 13.71 6.08
CA ARG A 452 14.75 13.31 4.98
C ARG A 452 14.41 11.94 4.40
N LEU A 453 13.99 10.99 5.23
CA LEU A 453 13.54 9.66 4.81
C LEU A 453 12.20 9.75 4.06
N LEU A 454 11.28 10.63 4.50
CA LEU A 454 10.00 10.88 3.86
C LEU A 454 10.14 11.59 2.51
N LEU A 455 11.09 12.50 2.39
CA LEU A 455 11.33 13.29 1.18
C LEU A 455 12.23 12.58 0.16
N ARG A 456 12.82 11.46 0.53
CA ARG A 456 13.67 10.69 -0.36
C ARG A 456 12.82 9.96 -1.39
N GLN A 457 12.84 10.42 -2.62
CA GLN A 457 12.36 9.68 -3.79
C GLN A 457 13.38 8.55 -4.07
N GLU A 458 12.99 7.30 -3.88
CA GLU A 458 13.85 6.18 -4.25
C GLU A 458 14.06 6.23 -5.77
N ARG A 459 15.31 6.44 -6.18
CA ARG A 459 15.71 6.13 -7.54
C ARG A 459 15.63 4.61 -7.69
N PRO A 460 15.09 4.07 -8.80
CA PRO A 460 15.22 2.66 -9.10
C PRO A 460 16.70 2.28 -8.98
N LEU A 461 16.97 1.18 -8.28
CA LEU A 461 18.33 0.67 -8.15
C LEU A 461 18.81 0.24 -9.54
N ASP A 462 19.62 1.08 -10.17
CA ASP A 462 20.43 0.67 -11.29
C ASP A 462 21.48 -0.31 -10.77
N ARG A 463 21.26 -1.59 -11.00
CA ARG A 463 22.15 -2.68 -10.51
C ARG A 463 23.54 -2.65 -11.14
N ASP A 464 23.71 -1.93 -12.23
CA ASP A 464 24.94 -1.93 -13.04
C ASP A 464 25.78 -0.64 -12.92
N ALA A 465 25.26 0.43 -12.32
CA ALA A 465 26.06 1.59 -12.00
C ALA A 465 26.98 1.26 -10.83
N GLN A 466 28.29 1.31 -11.02
CA GLN A 466 29.28 1.15 -9.94
C GLN A 466 28.94 2.07 -8.77
N PRO A 467 28.47 1.56 -7.65
CA PRO A 467 28.02 2.43 -6.58
C PRO A 467 29.25 3.00 -5.87
N ARG A 468 29.37 4.28 -5.88
CA ARG A 468 30.34 4.99 -5.05
C ARG A 468 30.10 4.56 -3.62
N ALA A 469 31.07 3.96 -2.97
CA ALA A 469 30.97 3.39 -1.61
C ALA A 469 30.38 4.38 -0.58
N ARG A 470 30.64 5.67 -0.75
CA ARG A 470 30.12 6.76 0.09
C ARG A 470 28.59 6.92 0.02
N LEU A 471 27.94 6.66 -1.12
CA LEU A 471 26.48 6.71 -1.27
C LEU A 471 25.83 5.56 -0.51
N ARG A 472 26.36 4.35 -0.59
CA ARG A 472 25.85 3.18 0.16
C ARG A 472 25.98 3.35 1.67
N VAL A 473 27.06 3.97 2.15
CA VAL A 473 27.24 4.26 3.58
C VAL A 473 26.22 5.28 4.05
N ALA A 474 25.99 6.34 3.28
CA ALA A 474 24.96 7.33 3.60
C ALA A 474 23.54 6.73 3.60
N GLU A 475 23.26 5.79 2.70
CA GLU A 475 21.99 5.06 2.65
C GLU A 475 21.76 4.21 3.89
N ARG A 476 22.73 3.38 4.26
CA ARG A 476 22.66 2.57 5.47
C ARG A 476 22.56 3.42 6.75
N ALA A 477 23.24 4.56 6.77
CA ALA A 477 23.17 5.48 7.92
C ALA A 477 21.77 6.10 8.06
N ILE A 478 21.10 6.42 6.95
CA ILE A 478 19.72 6.94 6.97
C ILE A 478 18.73 5.85 7.42
N ASP A 479 18.88 4.62 6.94
CA ASP A 479 18.03 3.50 7.35
C ASP A 479 18.22 3.19 8.84
N ALA A 480 19.46 3.21 9.33
CA ALA A 480 19.78 3.02 10.74
C ALA A 480 19.21 4.16 11.61
N ALA A 481 19.33 5.42 11.15
CA ALA A 481 18.75 6.57 11.84
C ALA A 481 17.21 6.47 11.90
N GLY A 482 16.58 6.00 10.82
CA GLY A 482 15.13 5.75 10.78
C GLY A 482 14.69 4.66 11.75
N ALA A 483 15.44 3.56 11.85
CA ALA A 483 15.18 2.47 12.78
C ALA A 483 15.37 2.92 14.24
N LEU A 484 16.41 3.71 14.54
CA LEU A 484 16.61 4.29 15.86
C LEU A 484 15.50 5.27 16.24
N ALA A 485 15.07 6.11 15.30
CA ALA A 485 13.95 7.02 15.52
C ALA A 485 12.65 6.25 15.84
N LEU A 486 12.40 5.19 15.09
CA LEU A 486 11.27 4.31 15.34
C LEU A 486 11.33 3.68 16.73
N PHE A 487 12.47 3.09 17.10
CA PHE A 487 12.65 2.51 18.42
C PHE A 487 12.42 3.54 19.54
N ALA A 488 12.94 4.75 19.39
CA ALA A 488 12.75 5.82 20.36
C ALA A 488 11.27 6.23 20.52
N ILE A 489 10.50 6.25 19.44
CA ILE A 489 9.05 6.50 19.50
C ILE A 489 8.33 5.37 20.24
N LEU A 490 8.64 4.12 19.90
CA LEU A 490 8.03 2.96 20.52
C LEU A 490 8.37 2.88 22.02
N ALA A 491 9.64 3.12 22.39
CA ALA A 491 10.11 3.17 23.77
C ALA A 491 9.46 4.32 24.56
N GLY A 492 9.27 5.49 23.92
CA GLY A 492 8.57 6.62 24.54
C GLY A 492 7.11 6.33 24.85
N VAL A 493 6.42 5.63 23.95
CA VAL A 493 5.04 5.18 24.19
C VAL A 493 4.98 4.13 25.30
N ALA A 494 5.92 3.18 25.31
CA ALA A 494 6.03 2.18 26.37
C ALA A 494 6.31 2.83 27.72
N TRP A 495 7.21 3.81 27.76
CA TRP A 495 7.50 4.60 28.95
C TRP A 495 6.26 5.33 29.50
N LEU A 496 5.50 5.96 28.61
CA LEU A 496 4.24 6.61 29.00
C LEU A 496 3.23 5.59 29.55
N ALA A 497 3.11 4.42 28.92
CA ALA A 497 2.25 3.35 29.40
C ALA A 497 2.65 2.85 30.79
N LEU A 498 3.95 2.72 31.07
CA LEU A 498 4.44 2.40 32.42
C LEU A 498 4.12 3.49 33.44
N ARG A 499 4.26 4.77 33.10
CA ARG A 499 3.85 5.87 33.99
C ARG A 499 2.34 5.85 34.29
N MET A 500 1.53 5.41 33.32
CA MET A 500 0.11 5.18 33.60
C MET A 500 -0.11 4.01 34.55
N LEU A 501 0.67 2.93 34.44
CA LEU A 501 0.64 1.82 35.42
C LEU A 501 1.03 2.25 36.81
N ASP A 502 2.15 3.00 36.95
CA ASP A 502 2.60 3.55 38.23
C ASP A 502 1.50 4.40 38.91
N ALA A 503 0.85 5.27 38.13
CA ALA A 503 -0.24 6.12 38.59
C ALA A 503 -1.48 5.31 39.00
N THR A 504 -1.79 4.24 38.24
CA THR A 504 -2.92 3.35 38.56
C THR A 504 -2.63 2.55 39.82
N ALA A 505 -1.44 1.96 39.98
CA ALA A 505 -1.03 1.23 41.14
C ALA A 505 -1.05 2.10 42.42
N TYR A 506 -0.61 3.38 42.28
CA TYR A 506 -0.73 4.34 43.37
C TYR A 506 -2.20 4.62 43.75
N ALA A 507 -3.08 4.79 42.77
CA ALA A 507 -4.51 5.03 42.99
C ALA A 507 -5.21 3.81 43.60
N THR A 508 -4.93 2.59 43.14
CA THR A 508 -5.50 1.35 43.71
C THR A 508 -5.04 1.11 45.13
N THR A 509 -3.78 1.46 45.45
CA THR A 509 -3.25 1.41 46.79
C THR A 509 -3.98 2.38 47.72
N LEU A 510 -4.22 3.62 47.32
CA LEU A 510 -4.99 4.61 48.06
C LEU A 510 -6.43 4.16 48.32
N LEU A 511 -7.03 3.42 47.38
CA LEU A 511 -8.41 2.92 47.50
C LEU A 511 -8.50 1.60 48.29
N GLY A 512 -7.37 1.02 48.71
CA GLY A 512 -7.33 -0.27 49.39
C GLY A 512 -7.60 -1.46 48.50
N TRP A 513 -7.49 -1.31 47.17
CA TRP A 513 -7.71 -2.34 46.16
C TRP A 513 -6.38 -2.94 45.69
N THR A 514 -5.55 -3.34 46.64
CA THR A 514 -4.25 -3.94 46.35
C THR A 514 -4.40 -5.43 46.09
N VAL A 515 -3.83 -5.87 44.97
CA VAL A 515 -3.59 -7.29 44.66
C VAL A 515 -2.12 -7.59 44.96
N ALA A 516 -1.86 -8.73 45.60
CA ALA A 516 -0.50 -9.11 45.94
C ALA A 516 0.37 -9.23 44.69
N ALA A 517 1.51 -8.58 44.71
CA ALA A 517 2.62 -8.70 43.78
C ALA A 517 3.88 -8.90 44.59
N GLU A 518 4.83 -9.73 44.17
CA GLU A 518 6.02 -10.10 44.95
C GLU A 518 7.25 -9.31 44.48
N GLU A 519 7.49 -9.27 43.19
CA GLU A 519 8.66 -8.60 42.60
C GLU A 519 8.32 -7.30 41.85
N LEU A 520 7.11 -7.16 41.34
CA LEU A 520 6.72 -6.05 40.48
C LEU A 520 6.00 -4.93 41.27
N PRO A 521 6.18 -3.65 40.89
CA PRO A 521 5.55 -2.52 41.56
C PRO A 521 4.04 -2.38 41.28
N PHE A 522 3.47 -3.13 40.37
CA PHE A 522 2.07 -3.10 39.97
C PHE A 522 1.55 -4.50 39.66
N SER A 523 0.26 -4.67 39.84
CA SER A 523 -0.41 -5.97 39.66
C SER A 523 -0.96 -6.18 38.24
N TRP A 524 -1.35 -7.42 37.94
CA TRP A 524 -2.02 -7.73 36.66
C TRP A 524 -3.37 -7.00 36.49
N LEU A 525 -4.05 -6.63 37.60
CA LEU A 525 -5.26 -5.81 37.54
C LEU A 525 -4.96 -4.39 37.09
N ASP A 526 -3.85 -3.79 37.50
CA ASP A 526 -3.42 -2.47 37.06
C ASP A 526 -3.13 -2.48 35.57
N VAL A 527 -2.45 -3.52 35.09
CA VAL A 527 -2.19 -3.70 33.64
C VAL A 527 -3.49 -3.87 32.86
N LEU A 528 -4.44 -4.66 33.35
CA LEU A 528 -5.75 -4.81 32.71
C LEU A 528 -6.56 -3.51 32.76
N ALA A 529 -6.53 -2.74 33.85
CA ALA A 529 -7.24 -1.47 33.95
C ALA A 529 -6.72 -0.45 32.95
N VAL A 530 -5.39 -0.27 32.86
CA VAL A 530 -4.75 0.61 31.88
C VAL A 530 -5.01 0.09 30.46
N GLY A 531 -4.87 -1.22 30.25
CA GLY A 531 -5.15 -1.87 28.97
C GLY A 531 -6.60 -1.66 28.51
N ALA A 532 -7.56 -1.80 29.42
CA ALA A 532 -8.98 -1.56 29.12
C ALA A 532 -9.24 -0.09 28.76
N ALA A 533 -8.66 0.85 29.52
CA ALA A 533 -8.78 2.27 29.21
C ALA A 533 -8.21 2.60 27.81
N LEU A 534 -7.02 2.10 27.49
CA LEU A 534 -6.41 2.26 26.16
C LEU A 534 -7.24 1.62 25.06
N ALA A 535 -7.80 0.43 25.32
CA ALA A 535 -8.68 -0.25 24.36
C ALA A 535 -9.96 0.56 24.11
N VAL A 536 -10.56 1.15 25.13
CA VAL A 536 -11.71 2.05 24.97
C VAL A 536 -11.34 3.27 24.11
N VAL A 537 -10.22 3.93 24.40
CA VAL A 537 -9.74 5.06 23.59
C VAL A 537 -9.52 4.61 22.13
N LEU A 538 -8.89 3.47 21.92
CA LEU A 538 -8.62 2.91 20.59
C LEU A 538 -9.92 2.63 19.82
N VAL A 539 -10.91 2.02 20.48
CA VAL A 539 -12.20 1.70 19.86
C VAL A 539 -12.98 2.98 19.52
N VAL A 540 -13.07 3.92 20.48
CA VAL A 540 -13.76 5.20 20.27
C VAL A 540 -13.08 6.00 19.15
N ALA A 541 -11.75 6.13 19.20
CA ALA A 541 -11.01 6.81 18.12
C ALA A 541 -11.21 6.11 16.78
N GLY A 542 -11.15 4.77 16.77
CA GLY A 542 -11.36 3.97 15.55
C GLY A 542 -12.75 4.13 14.92
N LEU A 543 -13.78 4.38 15.71
CA LEU A 543 -15.15 4.64 15.24
C LEU A 543 -15.37 6.10 14.82
N CYS A 544 -14.71 7.06 15.49
CA CYS A 544 -14.93 8.49 15.26
C CYS A 544 -14.02 9.07 14.17
N VAL A 545 -12.79 8.55 14.02
CA VAL A 545 -11.83 9.07 13.06
C VAL A 545 -12.04 8.44 11.70
N ASP A 546 -12.38 9.25 10.71
CA ASP A 546 -12.49 8.79 9.32
C ASP A 546 -11.12 8.67 8.68
N VAL A 547 -10.73 7.44 8.31
CA VAL A 547 -9.41 7.14 7.75
C VAL A 547 -9.11 7.90 6.46
N ASN A 548 -10.11 8.15 5.62
CA ASN A 548 -9.94 8.86 4.36
C ASN A 548 -9.91 10.38 4.56
N ARG A 549 -10.79 10.92 5.41
CA ARG A 549 -10.96 12.38 5.58
C ARG A 549 -9.86 13.01 6.44
N PHE A 550 -9.38 12.28 7.47
CA PHE A 550 -8.33 12.76 8.37
C PHE A 550 -6.94 12.25 7.98
N SER A 551 -6.67 12.28 6.67
CA SER A 551 -5.35 12.12 6.06
C SER A 551 -4.95 13.39 5.30
N LEU A 552 -3.76 13.43 4.73
CA LEU A 552 -3.37 14.54 3.84
C LEU A 552 -4.20 14.57 2.54
N HIS A 553 -4.87 13.46 2.18
CA HIS A 553 -5.68 13.37 0.97
C HIS A 553 -6.76 14.45 0.88
N GLY A 554 -7.51 14.67 1.97
CA GLY A 554 -8.60 15.65 1.96
C GLY A 554 -8.11 17.06 1.60
N MET A 555 -7.03 17.49 2.22
CA MET A 555 -6.42 18.80 1.93
C MET A 555 -5.91 18.86 0.48
N TYR A 556 -5.18 17.85 0.05
CA TYR A 556 -4.62 17.76 -1.30
C TYR A 556 -5.73 17.79 -2.36
N ARG A 557 -6.77 16.97 -2.18
CA ARG A 557 -7.94 16.94 -3.05
C ARG A 557 -8.62 18.30 -3.17
N ASP A 558 -8.88 18.96 -2.05
CA ASP A 558 -9.59 20.25 -2.06
C ASP A 558 -8.77 21.36 -2.75
N ARG A 559 -7.43 21.31 -2.62
CA ARG A 559 -6.53 22.22 -3.32
C ARG A 559 -6.51 21.98 -4.84
N LEU A 560 -6.50 20.70 -5.25
CA LEU A 560 -6.59 20.33 -6.67
C LEU A 560 -7.95 20.70 -7.27
N ILE A 561 -9.06 20.45 -6.56
CA ILE A 561 -10.40 20.86 -7.01
C ILE A 561 -10.45 22.37 -7.23
N ARG A 562 -10.02 23.15 -6.25
CA ARG A 562 -10.02 24.62 -6.34
C ARG A 562 -9.23 25.10 -7.56
N THR A 563 -8.08 24.52 -7.83
CA THR A 563 -7.15 24.96 -8.88
C THR A 563 -7.60 24.50 -10.27
N PHE A 564 -7.83 23.19 -10.43
CA PHE A 564 -8.08 22.63 -11.76
C PHE A 564 -9.58 22.56 -12.08
N LEU A 565 -10.39 22.00 -11.22
CA LEU A 565 -11.83 21.85 -11.51
C LEU A 565 -12.57 23.19 -11.39
N GLY A 566 -12.14 24.04 -10.44
CA GLY A 566 -12.66 25.40 -10.31
C GLY A 566 -12.33 26.28 -11.51
N ALA A 567 -11.16 26.11 -12.12
CA ALA A 567 -10.79 26.84 -13.34
C ALA A 567 -11.69 26.54 -14.54
N SER A 568 -12.28 25.33 -14.60
CA SER A 568 -13.18 24.92 -15.69
C SER A 568 -14.61 25.50 -15.60
N ARG A 569 -14.94 26.28 -14.54
CA ARG A 569 -16.26 26.90 -14.41
C ARG A 569 -16.28 28.27 -15.06
N ALA A 570 -17.12 28.41 -16.07
CA ALA A 570 -17.34 29.68 -16.77
C ALA A 570 -18.05 30.70 -15.87
N ARG A 571 -17.79 31.97 -16.09
CA ARG A 571 -18.55 33.06 -15.45
C ARG A 571 -20.02 33.10 -15.88
N HIS A 572 -20.30 32.69 -17.13
CA HIS A 572 -21.65 32.63 -17.73
C HIS A 572 -21.83 31.29 -18.45
N PRO A 573 -22.09 30.21 -17.70
CA PRO A 573 -22.26 28.88 -18.31
C PRO A 573 -23.58 28.80 -19.08
N THR A 574 -23.56 28.08 -20.21
CA THR A 574 -24.76 27.73 -20.96
C THR A 574 -25.22 26.33 -20.55
N PRO A 575 -26.42 26.15 -20.01
CA PRO A 575 -26.92 24.82 -19.65
C PRO A 575 -27.00 23.90 -20.90
N PRO A 576 -26.60 22.63 -20.78
CA PRO A 576 -26.59 21.70 -21.91
C PRO A 576 -27.95 21.02 -22.18
N TRP A 577 -28.99 21.35 -21.43
CA TRP A 577 -30.35 20.79 -21.58
C TRP A 577 -31.33 21.84 -22.04
N PRO A 578 -32.44 21.40 -22.69
CA PRO A 578 -33.59 22.26 -22.96
C PRO A 578 -34.14 22.90 -21.71
N LEU A 579 -34.63 24.13 -21.81
CA LEU A 579 -35.12 24.93 -20.68
C LEU A 579 -36.29 24.28 -19.90
N ASP A 580 -36.93 23.27 -20.47
CA ASP A 580 -38.05 22.50 -19.97
C ASP A 580 -37.64 21.24 -19.17
N GLU A 581 -36.38 20.79 -19.26
CA GLU A 581 -35.87 19.69 -18.46
C GLU A 581 -35.00 20.20 -17.31
N THR A 582 -35.54 20.25 -16.12
CA THR A 582 -34.79 20.62 -14.90
C THR A 582 -34.10 19.42 -14.32
N PRO A 583 -32.75 19.36 -14.36
CA PRO A 583 -31.96 18.30 -13.69
C PRO A 583 -32.10 18.44 -12.17
N PRO A 584 -31.66 17.41 -11.40
CA PRO A 584 -31.55 17.53 -9.96
C PRO A 584 -30.76 18.77 -9.56
N LEU A 585 -31.20 19.52 -8.53
CA LEU A 585 -30.57 20.77 -8.08
C LEU A 585 -29.05 20.70 -7.93
N SER A 586 -28.52 19.53 -7.50
CA SER A 586 -27.09 19.29 -7.34
C SER A 586 -26.32 19.25 -8.68
N GLU A 587 -26.94 18.80 -9.76
CA GLU A 587 -26.33 18.79 -11.09
C GLU A 587 -26.47 20.15 -11.77
N ALA A 588 -27.62 20.81 -11.60
CA ALA A 588 -27.85 22.17 -12.08
C ALA A 588 -26.81 23.17 -11.56
N ALA A 589 -26.37 23.01 -10.32
CA ALA A 589 -25.34 23.85 -9.71
C ALA A 589 -24.00 23.84 -10.45
N GLN A 590 -23.69 22.78 -11.21
CA GLN A 590 -22.47 22.69 -12.03
C GLN A 590 -22.45 23.73 -13.17
N PHE A 591 -23.61 24.19 -13.58
CA PHE A 591 -23.82 25.15 -14.67
C PHE A 591 -24.18 26.55 -14.14
N ALA A 592 -24.16 26.74 -12.82
CA ALA A 592 -24.28 28.06 -12.21
C ALA A 592 -22.92 28.80 -12.24
N PRO A 593 -22.89 30.12 -12.22
CA PRO A 593 -21.67 30.90 -12.07
C PRO A 593 -20.90 30.45 -10.82
N ARG A 594 -19.56 30.43 -10.91
CA ARG A 594 -18.72 30.07 -9.76
C ARG A 594 -18.92 31.10 -8.63
N ASN A 595 -19.22 30.61 -7.42
CA ASN A 595 -19.41 31.42 -6.22
C ASN A 595 -18.52 30.90 -5.08
N PRO A 596 -17.20 31.14 -5.12
CA PRO A 596 -16.28 30.68 -4.08
C PRO A 596 -16.51 31.50 -2.81
N ASP A 597 -16.41 30.83 -1.66
CA ASP A 597 -16.36 31.49 -0.37
C ASP A 597 -15.15 32.46 -0.29
N ASP A 598 -15.35 33.68 0.18
CA ASP A 598 -14.33 34.73 0.19
C ASP A 598 -13.10 34.41 1.06
N PHE A 599 -13.28 33.57 2.11
CA PHE A 599 -12.22 33.23 3.04
C PHE A 599 -11.40 32.01 2.56
N ILE A 600 -12.07 30.94 2.15
CA ILE A 600 -11.40 29.68 1.76
C ILE A 600 -11.16 29.58 0.25
N GLN A 601 -11.78 30.44 -0.54
CA GLN A 601 -11.70 30.46 -2.02
C GLN A 601 -12.13 29.13 -2.66
N PHE A 602 -12.98 28.35 -1.98
CA PHE A 602 -13.47 27.07 -2.41
C PHE A 602 -14.99 27.16 -2.69
N ASP A 603 -15.40 26.58 -3.81
CA ASP A 603 -16.79 26.42 -4.17
C ASP A 603 -17.12 24.91 -4.16
N ARG A 604 -18.19 24.50 -3.48
CA ARG A 604 -18.57 23.07 -3.36
C ARG A 604 -18.93 22.47 -4.72
N ASP A 605 -19.45 23.29 -5.63
CA ASP A 605 -19.89 22.86 -6.95
C ASP A 605 -18.76 22.83 -7.98
N ASP A 606 -17.51 23.16 -7.59
CA ASP A 606 -16.35 22.94 -8.44
C ASP A 606 -16.11 21.44 -8.75
N ASN A 607 -16.66 20.52 -7.94
CA ASN A 607 -16.35 19.09 -7.97
C ASN A 607 -17.51 18.24 -8.51
N PRO A 608 -17.57 17.93 -9.82
CA PRO A 608 -18.65 17.14 -10.40
C PRO A 608 -18.57 15.68 -9.95
N VAL A 609 -19.75 15.04 -9.83
CA VAL A 609 -19.86 13.61 -9.63
C VAL A 609 -19.42 12.89 -10.92
N LEU A 610 -18.57 11.88 -10.81
CA LEU A 610 -17.92 11.23 -11.95
C LEU A 610 -18.93 10.70 -12.98
N ARG A 611 -20.03 10.10 -12.53
CA ARG A 611 -21.09 9.56 -13.41
C ARG A 611 -21.75 10.62 -14.29
N TRP A 612 -21.69 11.90 -13.93
CA TRP A 612 -22.32 12.96 -14.74
C TRP A 612 -21.58 13.20 -16.06
N LEU A 613 -20.31 12.80 -16.13
CA LEU A 613 -19.49 12.90 -17.33
C LEU A 613 -19.75 11.74 -18.34
N ALA A 614 -20.68 10.79 -18.03
CA ALA A 614 -20.99 9.69 -18.91
C ALA A 614 -21.65 10.16 -20.22
N PRO A 615 -21.18 9.68 -21.40
CA PRO A 615 -21.77 10.01 -22.68
C PRO A 615 -23.25 9.54 -22.77
N GLY A 616 -24.10 10.31 -23.45
CA GLY A 616 -25.48 9.88 -23.78
C GLY A 616 -26.48 9.87 -22.64
N ARG A 617 -26.21 10.53 -21.56
CA ARG A 617 -27.12 10.63 -20.41
C ARG A 617 -28.43 11.36 -20.72
N ALA A 618 -28.39 12.34 -21.61
CA ALA A 618 -29.58 12.90 -22.23
C ALA A 618 -29.74 12.26 -23.62
N SER A 619 -30.86 11.59 -23.89
CA SER A 619 -31.13 10.92 -25.18
C SER A 619 -30.93 11.91 -26.32
N GLY A 620 -29.98 11.62 -27.22
CA GLY A 620 -29.73 12.42 -28.42
C GLY A 620 -28.57 13.41 -28.36
N THR A 621 -27.94 13.65 -27.19
CA THR A 621 -26.78 14.55 -27.14
C THR A 621 -25.50 13.89 -27.68
N PRO A 622 -24.71 14.57 -28.57
CA PRO A 622 -23.42 14.09 -29.02
C PRO A 622 -22.46 13.87 -27.84
N ARG A 623 -21.49 12.94 -28.00
CA ARG A 623 -20.38 12.82 -27.07
C ARG A 623 -19.66 14.18 -26.98
N LYS A 624 -19.51 14.70 -25.76
CA LYS A 624 -18.97 16.04 -25.56
C LYS A 624 -17.44 16.14 -25.67
N GLY A 625 -16.71 15.03 -25.70
CA GLY A 625 -15.25 14.98 -25.78
C GLY A 625 -14.70 13.57 -25.61
N PRO A 626 -13.38 13.38 -25.56
CA PRO A 626 -12.77 12.09 -25.30
C PRO A 626 -13.24 11.50 -23.97
N PHE A 627 -13.42 10.16 -23.94
CA PHE A 627 -13.87 9.45 -22.77
C PHE A 627 -12.77 9.42 -21.71
N PRO A 628 -12.98 9.99 -20.51
CA PRO A 628 -11.92 10.10 -19.52
C PRO A 628 -11.69 8.79 -18.78
N ILE A 629 -10.42 8.39 -18.67
CA ILE A 629 -9.91 7.28 -17.87
C ILE A 629 -8.92 7.86 -16.88
N VAL A 630 -9.28 7.92 -15.61
CA VAL A 630 -8.38 8.35 -14.54
C VAL A 630 -7.76 7.10 -13.93
N ASN A 631 -6.46 6.91 -14.20
CA ASN A 631 -5.73 5.71 -13.77
C ASN A 631 -5.21 5.87 -12.34
N ALA A 632 -5.35 4.82 -11.57
CA ALA A 632 -4.82 4.67 -10.23
C ALA A 632 -4.19 3.28 -10.06
N ALA A 633 -3.51 3.04 -8.95
CA ALA A 633 -2.94 1.76 -8.61
C ALA A 633 -3.68 1.11 -7.44
N LEU A 634 -4.15 -0.12 -7.64
CA LEU A 634 -4.56 -1.01 -6.57
C LEU A 634 -3.32 -1.57 -5.91
N ASN A 635 -3.12 -1.31 -4.62
CA ASN A 635 -1.95 -1.79 -3.90
C ASN A 635 -2.14 -3.21 -3.38
N LEU A 636 -1.22 -4.10 -3.74
CA LEU A 636 -1.22 -5.53 -3.48
C LEU A 636 0.07 -5.97 -2.79
N VAL A 637 0.50 -5.25 -1.73
CA VAL A 637 1.78 -5.50 -1.06
C VAL A 637 1.82 -6.91 -0.46
N ALA A 638 0.69 -7.42 0.03
CA ALA A 638 0.50 -8.78 0.52
C ALA A 638 -0.34 -9.63 -0.45
N GLY A 639 -0.42 -9.26 -1.72
CA GLY A 639 -1.21 -9.96 -2.73
C GLY A 639 -0.82 -11.44 -2.87
N ARG A 640 -1.79 -12.28 -3.16
CA ARG A 640 -1.61 -13.75 -3.23
C ARG A 640 -1.01 -14.22 -4.55
N ASN A 641 -1.13 -13.42 -5.61
CA ASN A 641 -0.60 -13.78 -6.91
C ASN A 641 0.92 -13.57 -6.95
N LEU A 642 1.66 -14.67 -7.03
CA LEU A 642 3.12 -14.67 -7.04
C LEU A 642 3.72 -13.91 -8.24
N ALA A 643 3.02 -13.84 -9.36
CA ALA A 643 3.46 -13.07 -10.52
C ALA A 643 3.55 -11.55 -10.25
N TRP A 644 2.89 -11.07 -9.21
CA TRP A 644 2.84 -9.64 -8.87
C TRP A 644 3.66 -9.26 -7.63
N GLN A 645 4.43 -10.18 -7.07
CA GLN A 645 5.21 -9.94 -5.85
C GLN A 645 6.28 -8.84 -5.98
N GLU A 646 6.80 -8.61 -7.18
CA GLU A 646 7.75 -7.52 -7.41
C GLU A 646 7.02 -6.20 -7.63
N ARG A 647 5.98 -6.17 -8.47
CA ARG A 647 5.24 -4.94 -8.78
C ARG A 647 4.25 -4.51 -7.70
N LYS A 648 3.74 -5.43 -6.88
CA LYS A 648 2.84 -5.21 -5.72
C LYS A 648 1.67 -4.27 -6.00
N ALA A 649 1.27 -4.15 -7.27
CA ALA A 649 0.20 -3.27 -7.73
C ALA A 649 -0.46 -3.84 -8.99
N ALA A 650 -1.71 -3.42 -9.21
CA ALA A 650 -2.47 -3.67 -10.44
C ALA A 650 -3.18 -2.39 -10.89
N SER A 651 -3.62 -2.35 -12.16
CA SER A 651 -4.42 -1.26 -12.68
C SER A 651 -5.74 -1.13 -11.93
N PHE A 652 -6.09 0.11 -11.58
CA PHE A 652 -7.41 0.50 -11.07
C PHE A 652 -7.86 1.76 -11.79
N THR A 653 -9.07 1.74 -12.35
CA THR A 653 -9.56 2.85 -13.17
C THR A 653 -10.82 3.46 -12.62
N PHE A 654 -10.91 4.80 -12.74
CA PHE A 654 -12.11 5.58 -12.54
C PHE A 654 -12.58 6.09 -13.90
N THR A 655 -13.73 5.63 -14.35
CA THR A 655 -14.39 6.12 -15.57
C THR A 655 -15.82 6.59 -15.23
N PRO A 656 -16.44 7.42 -16.06
CA PRO A 656 -17.83 7.86 -15.82
C PRO A 656 -18.84 6.73 -15.73
N LEU A 657 -18.56 5.57 -16.34
CA LEU A 657 -19.44 4.40 -16.36
C LEU A 657 -19.12 3.44 -15.22
N ALA A 658 -17.85 3.18 -14.95
CA ALA A 658 -17.43 2.13 -14.04
C ALA A 658 -16.16 2.49 -13.26
N VAL A 659 -16.04 1.92 -12.06
CA VAL A 659 -14.87 2.03 -11.18
C VAL A 659 -14.46 0.63 -10.76
N GLY A 660 -13.19 0.29 -10.89
CA GLY A 660 -12.71 -1.03 -10.54
C GLY A 660 -11.36 -1.40 -11.16
N SER A 661 -11.10 -2.69 -11.20
CA SER A 661 -9.86 -3.28 -11.68
C SER A 661 -10.16 -4.56 -12.48
N PRO A 662 -9.39 -4.91 -13.52
CA PRO A 662 -9.59 -6.14 -14.27
C PRO A 662 -9.58 -7.40 -13.39
N ILE A 663 -8.83 -7.38 -12.29
CA ILE A 663 -8.67 -8.54 -11.41
C ILE A 663 -9.78 -8.69 -10.36
N LEU A 664 -10.54 -7.63 -10.08
CA LEU A 664 -11.58 -7.59 -9.05
C LEU A 664 -12.99 -7.46 -9.64
N GLY A 665 -13.07 -7.12 -10.94
CA GLY A 665 -14.29 -6.64 -11.58
C GLY A 665 -14.57 -5.17 -11.28
N TYR A 666 -15.71 -4.72 -11.78
CA TYR A 666 -16.10 -3.32 -11.79
C TYR A 666 -17.50 -3.12 -11.19
N ARG A 667 -17.73 -1.94 -10.66
CA ARG A 667 -19.06 -1.44 -10.30
C ARG A 667 -19.36 -0.15 -11.02
N GLY A 668 -20.62 0.10 -11.27
CA GLY A 668 -21.06 1.35 -11.84
C GLY A 668 -20.56 2.55 -11.04
N ALA A 669 -20.08 3.59 -11.71
CA ALA A 669 -19.64 4.82 -11.05
C ALA A 669 -20.77 5.46 -10.19
N ALA A 670 -22.03 5.14 -10.49
CA ALA A 670 -23.20 5.54 -9.71
C ALA A 670 -23.29 4.83 -8.34
N ASP A 671 -22.72 3.64 -8.21
CA ASP A 671 -22.80 2.82 -6.99
C ASP A 671 -21.73 3.20 -5.97
N TYR A 672 -20.53 3.58 -6.45
CA TYR A 672 -19.44 3.96 -5.57
C TYR A 672 -19.73 5.22 -4.78
N ALA A 673 -19.65 5.10 -3.46
CA ALA A 673 -19.98 6.17 -2.50
C ALA A 673 -21.39 6.75 -2.67
N ALA A 674 -22.33 5.96 -3.21
CA ALA A 674 -23.72 6.40 -3.46
C ALA A 674 -24.41 6.92 -2.18
N GLY A 675 -24.07 6.37 -1.00
CA GLY A 675 -24.57 6.84 0.29
C GLY A 675 -24.06 8.25 0.69
N ALA A 676 -23.03 8.77 -0.02
CA ALA A 676 -22.50 10.11 0.20
C ALA A 676 -22.61 11.01 -1.05
N GLY A 677 -23.53 10.71 -1.97
CA GLY A 677 -23.76 11.47 -3.20
C GLY A 677 -23.01 10.97 -4.43
N GLY A 678 -22.16 9.97 -4.29
CA GLY A 678 -21.37 9.36 -5.36
C GLY A 678 -19.90 9.76 -5.34
N ILE A 679 -19.09 8.97 -6.07
CA ILE A 679 -17.67 9.28 -6.24
C ILE A 679 -17.51 10.47 -7.18
N THR A 680 -16.62 11.40 -6.83
CA THR A 680 -16.42 12.65 -7.58
C THR A 680 -15.17 12.60 -8.43
N LEU A 681 -15.15 13.40 -9.50
CA LEU A 681 -13.96 13.55 -10.36
C LEU A 681 -12.75 14.05 -9.57
N GLY A 682 -12.95 14.99 -8.62
CA GLY A 682 -11.89 15.50 -7.77
C GLY A 682 -11.30 14.43 -6.83
N THR A 683 -12.11 13.46 -6.38
CA THR A 683 -11.60 12.31 -5.62
C THR A 683 -10.78 11.38 -6.52
N ALA A 684 -11.28 11.04 -7.71
CA ALA A 684 -10.53 10.22 -8.67
C ALA A 684 -9.19 10.86 -9.05
N MET A 685 -9.20 12.17 -9.37
CA MET A 685 -8.01 12.98 -9.66
C MET A 685 -7.00 12.97 -8.52
N ALA A 686 -7.45 13.16 -7.29
CA ALA A 686 -6.58 13.18 -6.12
C ALA A 686 -6.02 11.80 -5.77
N VAL A 687 -6.79 10.73 -5.95
CA VAL A 687 -6.32 9.34 -5.79
C VAL A 687 -5.26 9.02 -6.85
N SER A 688 -5.51 9.39 -8.11
CA SER A 688 -4.53 9.22 -9.19
C SER A 688 -3.21 9.95 -8.93
N GLY A 689 -3.23 11.08 -8.22
CA GLY A 689 -2.05 11.86 -7.86
C GLY A 689 -1.50 11.57 -6.45
N ALA A 690 -1.91 10.49 -5.81
CA ALA A 690 -1.56 10.15 -4.43
C ALA A 690 -0.15 9.53 -4.29
N ALA A 691 0.88 10.26 -4.71
CA ALA A 691 2.26 9.78 -4.79
C ALA A 691 2.90 9.47 -3.42
N VAL A 692 2.50 10.20 -2.36
CA VAL A 692 2.96 9.93 -1.00
C VAL A 692 2.01 8.94 -0.34
N SER A 693 2.47 7.71 -0.19
CA SER A 693 1.64 6.62 0.36
C SER A 693 2.51 5.62 1.12
N PRO A 694 2.02 5.08 2.26
CA PRO A 694 2.70 4.00 2.98
C PRO A 694 2.94 2.78 2.08
N ASN A 695 1.92 2.40 1.30
CA ASN A 695 2.00 1.36 0.30
C ASN A 695 2.03 2.00 -1.09
N ALA A 696 3.10 1.77 -1.82
CA ALA A 696 3.42 2.42 -3.10
C ALA A 696 3.87 1.40 -4.16
N GLY A 697 3.13 0.29 -4.30
CA GLY A 697 3.47 -0.77 -5.24
C GLY A 697 4.88 -1.32 -5.02
N ALA A 698 5.69 -1.42 -6.07
CA ALA A 698 7.07 -1.92 -6.03
C ALA A 698 7.99 -1.11 -5.09
N ASN A 699 7.67 0.17 -4.86
CA ASN A 699 8.45 1.08 -4.02
C ASN A 699 8.11 0.97 -2.52
N SER A 700 7.32 -0.02 -2.11
CA SER A 700 6.98 -0.25 -0.70
C SER A 700 8.15 -0.87 0.05
N SER A 701 8.65 -0.16 1.06
CA SER A 701 9.68 -0.61 2.02
C SER A 701 9.08 -0.69 3.41
N PRO A 702 9.32 -1.75 4.23
CA PRO A 702 8.69 -1.91 5.53
C PRO A 702 8.92 -0.74 6.49
N ILE A 703 10.15 -0.23 6.59
CA ILE A 703 10.50 0.90 7.47
C ILE A 703 9.81 2.18 6.99
N ARG A 704 9.86 2.47 5.68
CA ARG A 704 9.21 3.64 5.09
C ARG A 704 7.69 3.57 5.26
N THR A 705 7.10 2.41 4.98
CA THR A 705 5.67 2.14 5.17
C THR A 705 5.26 2.45 6.61
N PHE A 706 6.03 1.94 7.59
CA PHE A 706 5.73 2.14 9.00
C PHE A 706 5.79 3.63 9.39
N ILE A 707 6.85 4.34 9.01
CA ILE A 707 7.03 5.76 9.33
C ILE A 707 5.95 6.62 8.65
N LEU A 708 5.65 6.39 7.37
CA LEU A 708 4.62 7.13 6.64
C LEU A 708 3.23 6.93 7.26
N ALA A 709 2.90 5.69 7.66
CA ALA A 709 1.64 5.37 8.32
C ALA A 709 1.54 6.03 9.70
N LEU A 710 2.61 5.97 10.50
CA LEU A 710 2.66 6.57 11.83
C LEU A 710 2.55 8.10 11.76
N CYS A 711 3.28 8.73 10.82
CA CYS A 711 3.24 10.18 10.60
C CYS A 711 1.99 10.65 9.85
N ASN A 712 1.06 9.75 9.51
CA ASN A 712 -0.12 10.07 8.69
C ASN A 712 0.22 10.77 7.37
N ALA A 713 1.40 10.49 6.83
CA ALA A 713 1.86 11.01 5.56
C ALA A 713 1.35 10.10 4.42
N ARG A 714 0.06 10.23 4.11
CA ARG A 714 -0.63 9.41 3.13
C ARG A 714 -1.63 10.22 2.33
N LEU A 715 -1.64 9.97 1.02
CA LEU A 715 -2.57 10.53 0.05
C LEU A 715 -3.48 9.45 -0.57
N GLY A 716 -3.18 8.15 -0.36
CA GLY A 716 -4.01 7.05 -0.84
C GLY A 716 -5.41 7.03 -0.20
N TRP A 717 -6.30 6.23 -0.79
CA TRP A 717 -7.72 6.19 -0.44
C TRP A 717 -8.22 4.76 -0.27
N TRP A 718 -9.05 4.53 0.74
CA TRP A 718 -9.71 3.25 0.97
C TRP A 718 -11.08 3.23 0.31
N LEU A 719 -11.31 2.26 -0.59
CA LEU A 719 -12.56 2.03 -1.31
C LEU A 719 -13.17 0.69 -0.95
N GLY A 720 -14.49 0.56 -1.03
CA GLY A 720 -15.19 -0.71 -0.88
C GLY A 720 -14.83 -1.67 -2.01
N HIS A 721 -14.68 -2.98 -1.66
CA HIS A 721 -14.40 -4.02 -2.65
C HIS A 721 -15.59 -4.20 -3.61
N PRO A 722 -15.39 -4.32 -4.95
CA PRO A 722 -16.47 -4.45 -5.93
C PRO A 722 -17.44 -5.61 -5.67
N ALA A 723 -16.95 -6.70 -5.08
CA ALA A 723 -17.79 -7.84 -4.70
C ALA A 723 -18.71 -7.58 -3.49
N ASP A 724 -18.55 -6.44 -2.78
CA ASP A 724 -19.36 -6.09 -1.63
C ASP A 724 -20.19 -4.81 -1.88
N PRO A 725 -21.43 -4.93 -2.38
CA PRO A 725 -22.26 -3.78 -2.71
C PRO A 725 -22.54 -2.86 -1.53
N ALA A 726 -22.60 -3.40 -0.30
CA ALA A 726 -22.87 -2.60 0.89
C ALA A 726 -21.68 -1.67 1.23
N ARG A 727 -20.46 -2.14 1.01
CA ARG A 727 -19.24 -1.34 1.23
C ARG A 727 -18.95 -0.38 0.09
N VAL A 728 -19.20 -0.79 -1.15
CA VAL A 728 -19.09 0.10 -2.33
C VAL A 728 -19.92 1.37 -2.15
N ARG A 729 -21.14 1.27 -1.58
CA ARG A 729 -22.01 2.43 -1.33
C ARG A 729 -21.49 3.39 -0.24
N ARG A 730 -20.52 2.97 0.58
CA ARG A 730 -19.93 3.81 1.62
C ARG A 730 -18.72 4.56 1.07
N ALA A 731 -18.55 5.81 1.44
CA ALA A 731 -17.41 6.64 1.05
C ALA A 731 -16.13 6.29 1.80
N THR A 732 -16.24 5.58 2.93
CA THR A 732 -15.13 5.35 3.86
C THR A 732 -15.37 4.11 4.74
N PRO A 733 -14.31 3.43 5.21
CA PRO A 733 -14.41 2.41 6.24
C PRO A 733 -15.01 2.96 7.53
N GLY A 734 -15.96 2.21 8.13
CA GLY A 734 -16.60 2.63 9.39
C GLY A 734 -15.75 2.43 10.64
N PHE A 735 -14.58 1.79 10.53
CA PHE A 735 -13.64 1.57 11.64
C PHE A 735 -12.20 1.74 11.15
N ALA A 736 -11.52 2.77 11.64
CA ALA A 736 -10.23 3.21 11.09
C ALA A 736 -9.04 2.32 11.48
N VAL A 737 -9.11 1.60 12.60
CA VAL A 737 -7.98 0.80 13.12
C VAL A 737 -7.51 -0.24 12.12
N TYR A 738 -8.46 -0.96 11.50
CA TYR A 738 -8.14 -2.04 10.59
C TYR A 738 -7.40 -1.56 9.32
N PRO A 739 -7.89 -0.56 8.55
CA PRO A 739 -7.17 0.00 7.42
C PRO A 739 -5.78 0.50 7.80
N LEU A 740 -5.65 1.21 8.92
CA LEU A 740 -4.38 1.77 9.38
C LEU A 740 -3.37 0.67 9.71
N VAL A 741 -3.79 -0.37 10.44
CA VAL A 741 -2.92 -1.54 10.74
C VAL A 741 -2.52 -2.26 9.46
N SER A 742 -3.43 -2.39 8.48
CA SER A 742 -3.11 -2.99 7.18
C SER A 742 -2.09 -2.17 6.40
N GLU A 743 -2.20 -0.84 6.41
CA GLU A 743 -1.17 0.04 5.84
C GLU A 743 0.17 -0.13 6.55
N LEU A 744 0.18 -0.07 7.88
CA LEU A 744 1.39 -0.15 8.71
C LEU A 744 2.18 -1.44 8.47
N LEU A 745 1.47 -2.56 8.41
CA LEU A 745 2.05 -3.88 8.26
C LEU A 745 2.24 -4.31 6.78
N GLY A 746 1.92 -3.42 5.83
CA GLY A 746 1.97 -3.74 4.41
C GLY A 746 1.07 -4.91 4.03
N ARG A 747 -0.12 -5.02 4.62
CA ARG A 747 -1.08 -6.12 4.43
C ARG A 747 -2.23 -5.74 3.50
N THR A 748 -1.98 -4.90 2.52
CA THR A 748 -2.96 -4.59 1.47
C THR A 748 -2.98 -5.71 0.44
N ASP A 749 -4.16 -6.26 0.16
CA ASP A 749 -4.37 -7.35 -0.79
C ASP A 749 -5.71 -7.24 -1.53
N GLU A 750 -5.91 -8.12 -2.51
CA GLU A 750 -7.10 -8.21 -3.36
C GLU A 750 -8.29 -8.90 -2.69
N THR A 751 -8.13 -9.53 -1.53
CA THR A 751 -9.20 -10.29 -0.86
C THR A 751 -9.90 -9.51 0.23
N HIS A 752 -9.41 -8.32 0.48
CA HIS A 752 -9.84 -7.50 1.59
C HIS A 752 -11.15 -6.77 1.29
N PRO A 753 -12.05 -6.65 2.26
CA PRO A 753 -13.33 -5.93 2.06
C PRO A 753 -13.19 -4.45 1.73
N TRP A 754 -12.05 -3.87 2.03
CA TRP A 754 -11.66 -2.51 1.69
C TRP A 754 -10.34 -2.53 0.93
N LEU A 755 -10.29 -1.86 -0.20
CA LEU A 755 -9.15 -1.80 -1.10
C LEU A 755 -8.38 -0.50 -0.91
N PHE A 756 -7.06 -0.59 -0.87
CA PHE A 756 -6.21 0.58 -0.82
C PHE A 756 -5.75 0.98 -2.22
N VAL A 757 -6.16 2.17 -2.65
CA VAL A 757 -5.88 2.71 -3.98
C VAL A 757 -5.05 3.98 -3.84
N SER A 758 -4.03 4.13 -4.69
CA SER A 758 -3.09 5.27 -4.67
C SER A 758 -2.68 5.71 -6.06
N ASP A 759 -1.61 6.51 -6.17
CA ASP A 759 -1.10 7.06 -7.42
C ASP A 759 -1.01 6.03 -8.54
N GLY A 760 -1.50 6.39 -9.71
CA GLY A 760 -1.43 5.53 -10.88
C GLY A 760 0.00 5.14 -11.25
N GLY A 761 0.97 6.00 -11.03
CA GLY A 761 2.39 5.76 -11.24
C GLY A 761 2.97 4.62 -10.39
N HIS A 762 2.32 4.22 -9.30
CA HIS A 762 2.70 3.03 -8.54
C HIS A 762 2.47 1.72 -9.32
N PHE A 763 1.62 1.77 -10.36
CA PHE A 763 1.47 0.68 -11.32
C PHE A 763 2.09 1.06 -12.66
N GLU A 764 1.55 2.08 -13.36
CA GLU A 764 2.01 2.50 -14.69
C GLU A 764 1.80 4.02 -14.83
N ASN A 765 2.85 4.74 -15.21
CA ASN A 765 2.91 6.19 -15.09
C ASN A 765 2.54 6.96 -16.37
N LEU A 766 2.32 6.29 -17.51
CA LEU A 766 2.03 6.93 -18.79
C LEU A 766 0.54 6.95 -19.15
N GLY A 767 -0.26 6.05 -18.55
CA GLY A 767 -1.63 5.80 -18.94
C GLY A 767 -1.76 4.95 -20.22
N LEU A 768 -0.64 4.43 -20.70
CA LEU A 768 -0.55 3.64 -21.93
C LEU A 768 -1.19 2.26 -21.76
N TYR A 769 -1.03 1.62 -20.60
CA TYR A 769 -1.55 0.28 -20.34
C TYR A 769 -3.06 0.17 -20.60
N GLU A 770 -3.84 1.14 -20.13
CA GLU A 770 -5.29 1.13 -20.30
C GLU A 770 -5.74 1.48 -21.72
N ALA A 771 -4.98 2.27 -22.47
CA ALA A 771 -5.22 2.53 -23.88
C ALA A 771 -4.99 1.27 -24.72
N VAL A 772 -3.89 0.55 -24.49
CA VAL A 772 -3.59 -0.71 -25.17
C VAL A 772 -4.56 -1.82 -24.78
N ARG A 773 -4.94 -1.90 -23.49
CA ARG A 773 -5.95 -2.88 -23.04
C ARG A 773 -7.29 -2.70 -23.74
N ARG A 774 -7.65 -1.47 -24.07
CA ARG A 774 -8.85 -1.16 -24.86
C ARG A 774 -8.69 -1.41 -26.37
N GLY A 775 -7.50 -1.64 -26.89
CA GLY A 775 -7.26 -1.89 -28.30
C GLY A 775 -7.25 -0.62 -29.15
N CYS A 776 -6.82 0.52 -28.59
CA CYS A 776 -6.70 1.75 -29.36
C CYS A 776 -5.68 1.60 -30.48
N ARG A 777 -6.07 1.97 -31.74
CA ARG A 777 -5.22 1.83 -32.89
C ARG A 777 -4.13 2.90 -32.96
N ASP A 778 -4.49 4.16 -32.74
CA ASP A 778 -3.57 5.28 -32.79
C ASP A 778 -3.48 5.92 -31.41
N ILE A 779 -2.30 5.86 -30.80
CA ILE A 779 -2.07 6.28 -29.42
C ILE A 779 -1.03 7.40 -29.40
N VAL A 780 -1.34 8.50 -28.75
CA VAL A 780 -0.37 9.58 -28.46
C VAL A 780 -0.07 9.59 -26.96
N VAL A 781 1.17 9.35 -26.58
CA VAL A 781 1.64 9.38 -25.19
C VAL A 781 2.47 10.63 -24.98
N VAL A 782 2.08 11.45 -24.00
CA VAL A 782 2.82 12.61 -23.56
C VAL A 782 3.50 12.30 -22.25
N ASP A 783 4.82 12.13 -22.27
CA ASP A 783 5.62 11.78 -21.11
C ASP A 783 6.42 13.00 -20.59
N ALA A 784 5.95 13.56 -19.48
CA ALA A 784 6.63 14.59 -18.70
C ALA A 784 7.12 14.04 -17.33
N SER A 785 7.39 12.76 -17.22
CA SER A 785 7.92 12.17 -16.00
C SER A 785 9.35 12.62 -15.69
N CYS A 786 9.77 12.48 -14.42
CA CYS A 786 11.12 12.81 -13.97
C CYS A 786 12.12 11.73 -14.40
N ASP A 787 12.93 12.02 -15.37
CA ASP A 787 13.91 11.08 -15.92
C ASP A 787 15.21 11.84 -16.27
N PRO A 788 15.96 12.34 -15.27
CA PRO A 788 17.15 13.15 -15.50
C PRO A 788 18.28 12.33 -16.14
N ASP A 789 18.32 11.03 -15.89
CA ASP A 789 19.32 10.10 -16.42
C ASP A 789 18.91 9.50 -17.77
N ARG A 790 17.71 9.78 -18.26
CA ARG A 790 17.12 9.33 -19.53
C ARG A 790 17.15 7.83 -19.71
N ASN A 791 16.77 7.12 -18.65
CA ASN A 791 16.64 5.67 -18.64
C ASN A 791 15.32 5.18 -19.25
N TYR A 792 14.36 6.08 -19.47
CA TYR A 792 13.03 5.78 -20.00
C TYR A 792 12.30 4.71 -19.17
N ASP A 793 12.50 4.73 -17.86
CA ASP A 793 12.00 3.70 -16.95
C ASP A 793 10.48 3.53 -17.03
N ASP A 794 9.73 4.63 -17.14
CA ASP A 794 8.27 4.60 -17.23
C ASP A 794 7.81 3.94 -18.53
N LEU A 795 8.44 4.25 -19.67
CA LEU A 795 8.12 3.62 -20.96
C LEU A 795 8.50 2.12 -20.95
N GLY A 796 9.70 1.79 -20.48
CA GLY A 796 10.14 0.41 -20.37
C GLY A 796 9.27 -0.42 -19.43
N ASN A 797 8.81 0.18 -18.32
CA ASN A 797 7.89 -0.44 -17.37
C ASN A 797 6.51 -0.70 -18.00
N ALA A 798 5.96 0.28 -18.73
CA ALA A 798 4.70 0.14 -19.43
C ALA A 798 4.77 -0.97 -20.49
N ILE A 799 5.80 -0.98 -21.35
CA ILE A 799 6.01 -2.01 -22.39
C ILE A 799 6.10 -3.41 -21.75
N ARG A 800 6.87 -3.57 -20.67
CA ARG A 800 6.98 -4.86 -19.98
C ARG A 800 5.64 -5.35 -19.44
N LYS A 801 4.87 -4.48 -18.79
CA LYS A 801 3.56 -4.84 -18.21
C LYS A 801 2.55 -5.17 -19.30
N ILE A 802 2.48 -4.40 -20.36
CA ILE A 802 1.62 -4.64 -21.52
C ILE A 802 1.94 -6.00 -22.14
N ARG A 803 3.22 -6.30 -22.36
CA ARG A 803 3.65 -7.58 -22.92
C ARG A 803 3.31 -8.77 -22.00
N ILE A 804 3.53 -8.63 -20.68
CA ILE A 804 3.29 -9.72 -19.73
C ILE A 804 1.80 -9.97 -19.51
N ASP A 805 1.01 -8.91 -19.35
CA ASP A 805 -0.39 -9.03 -18.95
C ASP A 805 -1.34 -9.17 -20.15
N LEU A 806 -1.05 -8.51 -21.26
CA LEU A 806 -1.93 -8.41 -22.43
C LEU A 806 -1.43 -9.20 -23.63
N GLY A 807 -0.18 -9.67 -23.61
CA GLY A 807 0.45 -10.35 -24.74
C GLY A 807 0.76 -9.43 -25.94
N VAL A 808 0.55 -8.11 -25.80
CA VAL A 808 0.76 -7.13 -26.86
C VAL A 808 2.23 -6.71 -26.89
N ARG A 809 2.82 -6.69 -28.07
CA ARG A 809 4.20 -6.24 -28.29
C ARG A 809 4.21 -4.78 -28.71
N ILE A 810 5.15 -4.02 -28.19
CA ILE A 810 5.42 -2.64 -28.60
C ILE A 810 6.86 -2.60 -29.09
N GLU A 811 7.03 -2.31 -30.37
CA GLU A 811 8.34 -2.34 -31.04
C GLU A 811 8.64 -0.97 -31.66
N ARG A 812 9.89 -0.60 -31.67
CA ARG A 812 10.29 0.72 -32.21
C ARG A 812 10.19 0.73 -33.74
N ALA A 813 9.44 1.69 -34.29
CA ALA A 813 9.18 1.84 -35.73
C ALA A 813 10.15 2.80 -36.45
N GLY A 814 11.07 3.49 -35.72
CA GLY A 814 11.97 4.48 -36.31
C GLY A 814 13.24 4.71 -35.51
N PRO A 815 14.06 5.69 -35.91
CA PRO A 815 15.29 6.04 -35.22
C PRO A 815 15.00 6.61 -33.83
N TRP A 816 15.86 6.26 -32.85
CA TRP A 816 15.79 6.82 -31.53
C TRP A 816 16.69 8.04 -31.42
N ARG A 817 16.11 9.22 -31.35
CA ARG A 817 16.82 10.50 -31.26
C ARG A 817 16.33 11.36 -30.08
N ILE A 818 15.56 10.78 -29.15
CA ILE A 818 15.22 11.45 -27.88
C ILE A 818 16.39 11.28 -26.92
N GLY A 819 16.89 12.39 -26.38
CA GLY A 819 18.04 12.36 -25.50
C GLY A 819 18.19 13.67 -24.72
N GLY A 820 19.41 13.97 -24.28
CA GLY A 820 19.69 15.17 -23.53
C GLY A 820 20.15 16.34 -24.37
N ARG A 821 20.50 17.42 -23.66
CA ARG A 821 21.01 18.66 -24.24
C ARG A 821 22.27 18.45 -25.11
N GLU A 822 23.00 17.35 -24.89
CA GLU A 822 24.15 16.93 -25.68
C GLU A 822 23.82 16.65 -27.14
N LEU A 823 22.60 16.31 -27.48
CA LEU A 823 22.16 16.12 -28.86
C LEU A 823 22.01 17.45 -29.64
N ARG A 824 22.01 18.58 -28.94
CA ARG A 824 21.90 19.93 -29.50
C ARG A 824 20.74 20.03 -30.50
N ALA A 825 21.00 20.38 -31.79
CA ALA A 825 20.00 20.45 -32.84
C ALA A 825 19.58 19.09 -33.41
N ASN A 826 20.32 18.00 -33.10
CA ASN A 826 20.06 16.66 -33.64
C ASN A 826 19.04 15.86 -32.86
N GLY A 827 18.56 16.39 -31.73
CA GLY A 827 17.52 15.75 -30.91
C GLY A 827 16.14 15.83 -31.55
N ARG A 828 15.27 14.89 -31.20
CA ARG A 828 13.85 14.88 -31.56
C ARG A 828 12.98 14.82 -30.31
N TYR A 829 11.78 15.39 -30.37
CA TYR A 829 10.84 15.47 -29.26
C TYR A 829 9.90 14.27 -29.17
N CYS A 830 9.93 13.40 -30.19
CA CYS A 830 9.07 12.22 -30.23
C CYS A 830 9.78 10.99 -30.80
N ALA A 831 9.18 9.83 -30.57
CA ALA A 831 9.56 8.55 -31.16
C ALA A 831 8.30 7.77 -31.54
N LEU A 832 8.40 6.93 -32.56
CA LEU A 832 7.33 6.10 -33.08
C LEU A 832 7.53 4.64 -32.72
N PHE A 833 6.44 3.97 -32.35
CA PHE A 833 6.41 2.55 -32.08
C PHE A 833 5.20 1.90 -32.78
N ASP A 834 5.38 0.64 -33.16
CA ASP A 834 4.31 -0.23 -33.59
C ASP A 834 3.73 -0.95 -32.37
N VAL A 835 2.41 -0.95 -32.24
CA VAL A 835 1.67 -1.69 -31.21
C VAL A 835 1.07 -2.92 -31.85
N ILE A 836 1.72 -4.06 -31.70
CA ILE A 836 1.40 -5.32 -32.36
C ILE A 836 0.45 -6.09 -31.45
N TYR A 837 -0.84 -6.01 -31.75
CA TYR A 837 -1.92 -6.68 -31.03
C TYR A 837 -1.97 -8.18 -31.30
N ASP A 838 -1.81 -8.53 -32.58
CA ASP A 838 -1.70 -9.91 -33.11
C ASP A 838 -0.97 -9.87 -34.48
N ASP A 839 -0.92 -10.99 -35.19
CA ASP A 839 -0.20 -11.11 -36.47
C ASP A 839 -0.85 -10.31 -37.64
N GLU A 840 -2.11 -9.90 -37.48
CA GLU A 840 -2.88 -9.17 -38.50
C GLU A 840 -3.03 -7.68 -38.16
N ARG A 841 -2.89 -7.27 -36.88
CA ARG A 841 -3.24 -5.93 -36.39
C ARG A 841 -2.07 -5.25 -35.70
N SER A 842 -1.59 -4.20 -36.34
CA SER A 842 -0.56 -3.31 -35.82
C SER A 842 -1.09 -1.87 -35.77
N GLY A 843 -1.09 -1.28 -34.58
CA GLY A 843 -1.42 0.13 -34.36
C GLY A 843 -0.19 0.98 -34.21
N SER A 844 -0.38 2.30 -34.09
CA SER A 844 0.68 3.29 -34.00
C SER A 844 0.72 3.93 -32.60
N LEU A 845 1.94 4.09 -32.05
CA LEU A 845 2.18 4.80 -30.80
C LEU A 845 3.17 5.93 -31.04
N LEU A 846 2.70 7.17 -30.96
CA LEU A 846 3.56 8.36 -30.93
C LEU A 846 3.90 8.70 -29.47
N TYR A 847 5.16 8.58 -29.11
CA TYR A 847 5.67 8.89 -27.79
C TYR A 847 6.36 10.24 -27.80
N VAL A 848 5.82 11.23 -27.08
CA VAL A 848 6.35 12.59 -26.93
C VAL A 848 6.99 12.69 -25.56
N LYS A 849 8.27 13.11 -25.51
CA LYS A 849 9.04 13.23 -24.25
C LYS A 849 9.56 14.63 -24.06
N ALA A 850 9.27 15.23 -22.92
CA ALA A 850 9.80 16.54 -22.55
C ALA A 850 11.33 16.58 -22.68
N ALA A 851 11.85 17.43 -23.58
CA ALA A 851 13.27 17.57 -23.86
C ALA A 851 13.62 19.02 -24.26
N VAL A 852 14.85 19.46 -24.05
CA VAL A 852 15.33 20.75 -24.49
C VAL A 852 16.61 20.55 -25.29
N TYR A 853 16.60 21.02 -26.53
CA TYR A 853 17.77 21.03 -27.41
C TYR A 853 18.15 22.47 -27.68
N PRO A 854 19.21 23.01 -27.03
CA PRO A 854 19.50 24.43 -27.02
C PRO A 854 19.76 25.07 -28.39
N ASP A 855 20.27 24.27 -29.32
CA ASP A 855 20.63 24.74 -30.67
C ASP A 855 19.54 24.42 -31.72
N ALA A 856 18.37 23.91 -31.28
CA ALA A 856 17.24 23.70 -32.17
C ALA A 856 16.60 25.06 -32.57
N ASP A 857 16.09 25.12 -33.79
CA ASP A 857 15.43 26.29 -34.31
C ASP A 857 14.15 26.63 -33.51
N ASN A 858 13.89 27.93 -33.38
CA ASN A 858 12.64 28.46 -32.81
C ASN A 858 12.34 28.13 -31.34
N VAL A 859 13.28 27.56 -30.57
CA VAL A 859 13.04 27.33 -29.15
C VAL A 859 12.72 28.66 -28.45
N PRO A 860 11.63 28.79 -27.71
CA PRO A 860 11.25 30.03 -27.04
C PRO A 860 12.35 30.54 -26.10
N ILE A 861 12.65 31.84 -26.15
CA ILE A 861 13.76 32.43 -25.40
C ILE A 861 13.57 32.31 -23.87
N ASP A 862 12.35 32.35 -23.38
CA ASP A 862 12.01 32.17 -21.98
C ASP A 862 12.26 30.73 -21.53
N VAL A 863 12.00 29.73 -22.38
CA VAL A 863 12.35 28.32 -22.16
C VAL A 863 13.85 28.14 -22.07
N LEU A 864 14.62 28.71 -23.01
CA LEU A 864 16.09 28.69 -22.99
C LEU A 864 16.65 29.37 -21.75
N GLN A 865 16.10 30.53 -21.39
CA GLN A 865 16.52 31.28 -20.21
C GLN A 865 16.29 30.48 -18.94
N TYR A 866 15.15 29.79 -18.81
CA TYR A 866 14.86 28.96 -17.66
C TYR A 866 15.75 27.70 -17.66
N ALA A 867 15.97 27.07 -18.81
CA ALA A 867 16.86 25.93 -18.98
C ALA A 867 18.31 26.27 -18.60
N GLY A 868 18.77 27.53 -18.88
CA GLY A 868 20.08 28.00 -18.45
C GLY A 868 20.23 28.19 -16.93
N ARG A 869 19.12 28.38 -16.20
CA ARG A 869 19.09 28.50 -14.72
C ARG A 869 18.91 27.20 -13.99
N SER A 870 18.28 26.22 -14.61
CA SER A 870 17.96 24.92 -14.03
C SER A 870 18.59 23.79 -14.85
N GLU A 871 19.68 23.21 -14.35
CA GLU A 871 20.36 22.10 -15.02
C GLU A 871 19.45 20.86 -15.21
N THR A 872 18.53 20.64 -14.27
CA THR A 872 17.61 19.50 -14.27
C THR A 872 16.36 19.72 -15.11
N PHE A 873 16.10 20.94 -15.60
CA PHE A 873 14.95 21.18 -16.48
C PHE A 873 15.14 20.47 -17.84
N PRO A 874 14.15 19.75 -18.38
CA PRO A 874 12.74 19.63 -17.94
C PRO A 874 12.47 18.44 -17.02
N HIS A 875 13.47 17.87 -16.34
CA HIS A 875 13.35 16.70 -15.46
C HIS A 875 13.51 17.05 -13.97
N GLU A 876 13.01 18.20 -13.54
CA GLU A 876 13.02 18.58 -12.14
C GLU A 876 12.21 17.60 -11.27
N SER A 877 12.60 17.44 -10.00
CA SER A 877 11.99 16.46 -9.10
C SER A 877 10.48 16.63 -8.95
N THR A 878 9.73 15.52 -9.04
CA THR A 878 8.28 15.48 -8.78
C THR A 878 7.92 15.89 -7.33
N GLY A 879 8.85 15.76 -6.37
CA GLY A 879 8.64 16.23 -5.00
C GLY A 879 8.49 17.76 -4.89
N ARG A 880 8.90 18.50 -5.91
CA ARG A 880 8.78 19.95 -5.95
C ARG A 880 7.40 20.37 -6.46
N GLN A 881 6.45 20.56 -5.53
CA GLN A 881 5.05 20.87 -5.83
C GLN A 881 4.71 22.38 -5.72
N PHE A 882 5.67 23.22 -5.37
CA PHE A 882 5.50 24.67 -5.27
C PHE A 882 6.23 25.36 -6.43
N PHE A 883 5.59 25.37 -7.61
CA PHE A 883 6.14 25.98 -8.80
C PHE A 883 6.11 27.51 -8.70
N THR A 884 7.08 28.15 -9.35
CA THR A 884 7.03 29.59 -9.64
C THR A 884 6.26 29.83 -10.93
N GLU A 885 5.84 31.06 -11.17
CA GLU A 885 5.20 31.45 -12.44
C GLU A 885 6.13 31.17 -13.64
N SER A 886 7.40 31.54 -13.54
CA SER A 886 8.39 31.26 -14.57
C SER A 886 8.54 29.77 -14.86
N GLN A 887 8.56 28.95 -13.80
CA GLN A 887 8.67 27.49 -13.94
C GLN A 887 7.44 26.89 -14.65
N PHE A 888 6.25 27.29 -14.23
CA PHE A 888 5.00 26.82 -14.83
C PHE A 888 4.93 27.19 -16.32
N GLU A 889 5.20 28.47 -16.66
CA GLU A 889 5.14 28.97 -18.05
C GLU A 889 6.22 28.32 -18.92
N SER A 890 7.43 28.11 -18.40
CA SER A 890 8.50 27.46 -19.18
C SER A 890 8.14 26.01 -19.53
N TYR A 891 7.53 25.24 -18.62
CA TYR A 891 7.04 23.89 -18.93
C TYR A 891 5.86 23.93 -19.92
N ARG A 892 4.92 24.85 -19.75
CA ARG A 892 3.79 25.02 -20.66
C ARG A 892 4.26 25.42 -22.07
N ALA A 893 5.12 26.43 -22.17
CA ALA A 893 5.67 26.91 -23.44
C ALA A 893 6.52 25.82 -24.14
N LEU A 894 7.26 25.02 -23.36
CA LEU A 894 8.01 23.89 -23.90
C LEU A 894 7.08 22.84 -24.53
N GLY A 895 6.00 22.44 -23.83
CA GLY A 895 5.06 21.46 -24.37
C GLY A 895 4.32 21.95 -25.62
N GLU A 896 3.98 23.24 -25.67
CA GLU A 896 3.40 23.90 -26.83
C GLU A 896 4.38 23.92 -28.02
N PHE A 897 5.62 24.29 -27.76
CA PHE A 897 6.71 24.33 -28.75
C PHE A 897 7.04 22.94 -29.30
N GLU A 898 7.18 21.94 -28.45
CA GLU A 898 7.51 20.58 -28.89
C GLU A 898 6.46 20.01 -29.83
N LEU A 899 5.18 20.26 -29.57
CA LEU A 899 4.12 19.82 -30.45
C LEU A 899 4.16 20.58 -31.79
N ASP A 900 4.47 21.88 -31.78
CA ASP A 900 4.65 22.67 -33.01
C ASP A 900 5.83 22.11 -33.82
N ALA A 901 6.96 21.83 -33.18
CA ALA A 901 8.17 21.30 -33.80
C ALA A 901 8.00 19.89 -34.41
N ILE A 902 7.07 19.08 -33.90
CA ILE A 902 6.75 17.76 -34.46
C ILE A 902 6.04 17.88 -35.83
N VAL A 903 5.29 18.95 -36.05
CA VAL A 903 4.43 19.11 -37.23
C VAL A 903 5.00 20.10 -38.22
N GLU A 904 5.77 21.09 -37.77
CA GLU A 904 6.27 22.20 -38.56
C GLU A 904 7.29 21.76 -39.63
N GLY A 905 7.14 22.22 -40.86
CA GLY A 905 8.08 21.95 -41.96
C GLY A 905 7.87 20.66 -42.73
N VAL A 906 6.85 19.88 -42.43
CA VAL A 906 6.52 18.68 -43.25
C VAL A 906 5.67 19.07 -44.46
N GLU A 907 6.20 18.93 -45.66
CA GLU A 907 5.42 19.11 -46.92
C GLU A 907 4.71 17.82 -47.27
N MET A 908 3.38 17.81 -47.20
CA MET A 908 2.57 16.70 -47.71
C MET A 908 2.09 17.05 -49.15
N ALA A 909 2.48 16.23 -50.12
CA ALA A 909 2.04 16.34 -51.51
C ALA A 909 0.53 16.17 -51.59
N ASN A 910 -0.23 17.20 -51.85
CA ASN A 910 -1.68 17.28 -52.03
C ASN A 910 -2.49 17.98 -50.96
N ARG A 911 -1.89 18.77 -50.06
CA ARG A 911 -2.64 19.58 -49.10
C ARG A 911 -2.27 21.05 -49.11
N PRO A 912 -3.27 21.93 -48.99
CA PRO A 912 -3.04 23.38 -48.92
C PRO A 912 -2.43 23.83 -47.58
N ASP A 913 -2.58 23.05 -46.47
CA ASP A 913 -2.01 23.33 -45.18
C ASP A 913 -1.64 22.02 -44.44
N PRO A 914 -0.36 21.60 -44.46
CA PRO A 914 0.11 20.41 -43.79
C PRO A 914 0.12 20.55 -42.26
N THR A 915 -0.05 21.77 -41.71
CA THR A 915 -0.07 22.00 -40.26
C THR A 915 -1.40 21.64 -39.59
N MET A 916 -2.43 21.29 -40.38
CA MET A 916 -3.79 20.98 -39.93
C MET A 916 -4.18 19.53 -40.28
N PRO A 917 -3.71 18.51 -39.54
CA PRO A 917 -4.06 17.11 -39.86
C PRO A 917 -5.55 16.85 -39.67
N ALA A 918 -6.11 16.05 -40.59
CA ALA A 918 -7.54 15.71 -40.62
C ALA A 918 -7.91 14.62 -39.60
N SER A 919 -6.93 13.88 -39.07
CA SER A 919 -7.14 12.81 -38.11
C SER A 919 -5.94 12.63 -37.18
N VAL A 920 -6.11 11.86 -36.11
CA VAL A 920 -5.00 11.45 -35.23
C VAL A 920 -4.01 10.55 -35.96
N ALA A 921 -4.48 9.66 -36.82
CA ALA A 921 -3.63 8.79 -37.64
C ALA A 921 -2.72 9.61 -38.55
N GLU A 922 -3.27 10.63 -39.23
CA GLU A 922 -2.48 11.53 -40.08
C GLU A 922 -1.48 12.37 -39.27
N PHE A 923 -1.85 12.80 -38.06
CA PHE A 923 -0.90 13.49 -37.17
C PHE A 923 0.29 12.58 -36.83
N VAL A 924 0.04 11.28 -36.56
CA VAL A 924 1.09 10.30 -36.31
C VAL A 924 1.96 10.07 -37.56
N GLU A 925 1.36 10.05 -38.75
CA GLU A 925 2.07 9.92 -40.03
C GLU A 925 2.99 11.13 -40.29
N ILE A 926 2.49 12.36 -40.09
CA ILE A 926 3.30 13.58 -40.17
C ILE A 926 4.50 13.53 -39.22
N ALA A 927 4.26 13.11 -37.98
CA ALA A 927 5.34 12.94 -37.00
C ALA A 927 6.37 11.89 -37.44
N ALA A 928 5.94 10.80 -38.07
CA ALA A 928 6.82 9.78 -38.63
C ALA A 928 7.72 10.31 -39.76
N ILE A 929 7.17 11.09 -40.68
CA ILE A 929 7.93 11.76 -41.75
C ILE A 929 9.00 12.67 -41.14
N ARG A 930 8.63 13.49 -40.18
CA ARG A 930 9.54 14.42 -39.51
C ARG A 930 10.70 13.75 -38.77
N MET A 931 10.51 12.53 -38.31
CA MET A 931 11.57 11.77 -37.62
C MET A 931 12.58 11.18 -38.60
N THR A 932 12.21 10.97 -39.84
CA THR A 932 13.11 10.42 -40.88
C THR A 932 13.95 11.52 -41.54
N GLU A 933 13.47 12.75 -41.60
CA GLU A 933 14.22 13.94 -41.99
C GLU A 933 15.20 14.37 -40.86
#